data_7b1347bd55b660d5d68bd27d99954459
#
_entry.id   7b1347bd55b660d5d68bd27d99954459
#
_cell.length_a   1.000
_cell.length_b   1.000
_cell.length_c   1.000
_cell.angle_alpha   90.00
_cell.angle_beta   90.00
_cell.angle_gamma   90.00
#
_symmetry.space_group_name_H-M   'P 1'
#
loop_
_entity.id
_entity.type
_entity.pdbx_description
1 polymer ?
#
loop_
_entity_poly.entity_id
_entity_poly.type
_entity_poly.pdbx_seq_one_letter_code
_entity_poly.pdbx_strand_id
1 'polypeptide(L)'
;MKKLPIFIFLILLIAAETAYAQIGVGRNRRNQQQQQSRETIDYTEPKEYEIAEITVSGAKALNENALISLSGLEVGDRIMVPGPEISGAIKKLWKQKILGNIEISYSKVEGDKIYLVIELSEKPRLSRINLNGINSSQESEINDDLELIRGQIVDDALINRAKNTVSSFFIDKGFLNVEVDIERELDTLLTNNMVLNINVEKNDKVKIKNIHFTGNNVFGEKKLESKMKNTNEKVRFTLFKDLIARLFNTTPRKAANFLTRQEKTSFIDAKEYIDKHVKVNFFNGSKFIEDDYEADKQVLIDFYNSKGYRDATIVSDSVYRSGDNTINIDITVDEGQRYYFRDIIWTGNYVYEDELLDKVLGIEKGDVYDMENLNKRLNFNPAGEDVSSIYMDDGYLFFSVQPVEVSIENDSIDVEMRIMEGEQATISKIIISGNDRTNDHVIRREIRTIPGQKFNRTLLIRTQRELSQLGYFDPEQIGINPIPNPAEGTVDIEYKLVERPSDQIELSGGWGGFMGFVGTLGLTFNNFSVKNIPHFDRWRPLPVGDGQKLSLRVQSSGRVFQTYSATFSEPWLGGRKPNNLTIGLSHTVSNPGAVNFGFFNQGAGSGGSIRITNGSIGLGRRVTWPDDYFTVSNSLQFRRYDLFEFNQGIRSFGFSDGFANNIMLNNVIARNSIDNPMYPRSGSSISLEASFTPPYSLFSNTDYGAMEPQERFKFVEYHRWMFDAQYYNQLANNLVLNVNMHFGFFGSYGAGINTPFERFSMGGVGMAGQNFIIAQELIGLRGYPDNPRLEPRDPDNPSVRGGIAYNKYSMELRYLISPNPSATIYVLGFVEGGNNFASYDDYDPFNLNKSAGVGARIFMPAFGLLGIDWGYGFDEVLLGDGNIRPPGPEFHFRIGQQIR
;
A
#
# COMPACT_ATOMS: atom_id res chain seq x y z
N MET A 1 -27.05 45.89 17.52
CA MET A 1 -28.49 46.20 17.21
C MET A 1 -28.68 46.11 15.71
N LYS A 2 -29.19 45.01 15.20
CA LYS A 2 -29.75 44.79 13.87
C LYS A 2 -29.79 43.28 13.58
N LYS A 3 -30.62 42.53 14.33
CA LYS A 3 -31.03 41.15 14.03
C LYS A 3 -32.39 40.84 14.66
N LEU A 4 -33.40 41.63 14.37
CA LEU A 4 -34.74 41.41 14.92
C LEU A 4 -35.92 41.39 13.89
N PRO A 5 -35.72 41.25 12.57
CA PRO A 5 -36.92 41.03 11.76
C PRO A 5 -37.03 39.60 11.16
N ILE A 6 -36.10 38.68 11.40
CA ILE A 6 -36.22 37.33 10.81
C ILE A 6 -37.01 36.36 11.69
N PHE A 7 -37.13 36.66 12.98
CA PHE A 7 -37.87 35.80 13.95
C PHE A 7 -39.40 36.02 13.94
N ILE A 8 -39.88 37.15 13.42
CA ILE A 8 -41.31 37.44 13.33
C ILE A 8 -41.93 36.85 12.04
N PHE A 9 -41.12 36.60 11.01
CA PHE A 9 -41.62 35.99 9.77
C PHE A 9 -41.79 34.46 9.86
N LEU A 10 -41.10 33.81 10.82
CA LEU A 10 -41.22 32.37 11.05
C LEU A 10 -42.41 31.98 11.95
N ILE A 11 -42.94 32.90 12.75
CA ILE A 11 -44.12 32.68 13.63
C ILE A 11 -45.46 32.86 12.89
N LEU A 12 -45.44 33.56 11.78
CA LEU A 12 -46.69 33.79 10.96
C LEU A 12 -46.93 32.68 9.92
N LEU A 13 -46.02 31.74 9.75
CA LEU A 13 -46.16 30.60 8.82
C LEU A 13 -46.68 29.33 9.52
N ILE A 14 -46.75 29.31 10.86
CA ILE A 14 -47.22 28.14 11.64
C ILE A 14 -48.70 28.26 12.05
N ALA A 15 -49.36 29.42 11.74
CA ALA A 15 -50.76 29.69 12.15
C ALA A 15 -51.80 29.47 11.02
N ALA A 16 -51.43 28.88 9.86
CA ALA A 16 -52.32 28.75 8.72
C ALA A 16 -52.81 27.32 8.40
N GLU A 17 -52.49 26.32 9.22
CA GLU A 17 -52.90 24.93 8.93
C GLU A 17 -53.80 24.26 10.00
N THR A 18 -54.66 25.03 10.66
CA THR A 18 -55.69 24.40 11.52
C THR A 18 -57.05 25.01 11.29
N ALA A 19 -57.63 24.82 10.12
CA ALA A 19 -59.06 25.01 9.92
C ALA A 19 -59.53 24.35 8.64
N TYR A 20 -59.86 23.07 8.66
CA TYR A 20 -60.90 22.44 7.82
C TYR A 20 -61.11 21.00 8.31
N ALA A 21 -61.90 20.90 9.37
CA ALA A 21 -62.61 19.67 9.67
C ALA A 21 -63.95 20.08 10.26
N GLN A 22 -64.96 19.96 9.49
CA GLN A 22 -66.30 19.48 9.90
C GLN A 22 -67.39 19.97 8.96
N ILE A 23 -68.35 19.09 8.76
CA ILE A 23 -69.76 19.22 8.40
C ILE A 23 -70.09 18.85 6.94
N GLY A 24 -70.93 17.82 6.90
CA GLY A 24 -71.72 17.48 5.69
C GLY A 24 -72.48 16.15 5.83
N VAL A 25 -73.34 16.02 6.87
CA VAL A 25 -74.39 14.99 6.87
C VAL A 25 -75.55 15.50 5.96
N GLY A 26 -75.86 14.71 4.98
CA GLY A 26 -76.95 15.11 4.06
C GLY A 26 -77.51 14.01 3.20
N ARG A 27 -78.52 13.31 3.73
CA ARG A 27 -79.76 12.76 3.17
C ARG A 27 -79.75 12.02 1.82
N ASN A 28 -80.08 10.75 1.97
CA ASN A 28 -80.81 9.86 1.09
C ASN A 28 -81.70 10.57 0.02
N ARG A 29 -81.43 10.13 -1.21
CA ARG A 29 -82.50 10.05 -2.21
C ARG A 29 -82.42 8.64 -2.85
N ARG A 30 -83.47 7.87 -2.58
CA ARG A 30 -83.87 6.62 -3.29
C ARG A 30 -83.95 6.93 -4.77
N ASN A 31 -83.16 6.21 -5.56
CA ASN A 31 -83.57 5.89 -6.91
C ASN A 31 -83.71 4.34 -6.93
N GLN A 32 -84.99 3.96 -7.03
CA GLN A 32 -85.32 2.62 -7.47
C GLN A 32 -84.97 2.52 -8.92
N GLN A 33 -83.92 1.74 -9.23
CA GLN A 33 -83.77 1.10 -10.53
C GLN A 33 -83.86 -0.39 -10.35
N GLN A 34 -84.69 -0.93 -11.16
CA GLN A 34 -85.07 -2.33 -11.35
C GLN A 34 -84.03 -3.38 -10.98
N GLN A 35 -84.29 -4.16 -10.02
CA GLN A 35 -83.62 -5.47 -9.82
C GLN A 35 -84.10 -6.36 -11.00
N GLN A 36 -83.28 -6.49 -12.03
CA GLN A 36 -83.24 -7.69 -12.80
C GLN A 36 -82.65 -8.78 -11.91
N SER A 37 -83.40 -9.85 -11.76
CA SER A 37 -82.98 -11.06 -11.05
C SER A 37 -81.69 -11.56 -11.70
N ARG A 38 -80.53 -11.29 -11.02
CA ARG A 38 -79.28 -11.90 -11.39
C ARG A 38 -79.41 -13.37 -10.96
N GLU A 39 -79.39 -14.32 -11.93
CA GLU A 39 -79.15 -15.72 -11.62
C GLU A 39 -77.81 -15.78 -10.87
N THR A 40 -77.88 -16.16 -9.59
CA THR A 40 -76.71 -16.36 -8.77
C THR A 40 -76.29 -17.82 -8.87
N ILE A 41 -75.00 -18.05 -9.13
CA ILE A 41 -74.43 -19.40 -9.17
C ILE A 41 -74.48 -20.00 -7.76
N ASP A 42 -75.04 -21.18 -7.66
CA ASP A 42 -74.94 -21.97 -6.44
C ASP A 42 -73.62 -22.72 -6.43
N TYR A 43 -72.69 -22.31 -5.59
CA TYR A 43 -71.34 -22.93 -5.46
C TYR A 43 -71.34 -24.35 -4.82
N THR A 44 -72.48 -24.84 -4.37
CA THR A 44 -72.60 -26.17 -3.80
C THR A 44 -72.86 -27.22 -4.85
N GLU A 45 -73.43 -26.84 -6.02
CA GLU A 45 -73.69 -27.77 -7.12
C GLU A 45 -72.93 -27.27 -8.39
N PRO A 46 -71.83 -27.89 -8.75
CA PRO A 46 -71.09 -27.57 -9.96
C PRO A 46 -71.98 -27.79 -11.20
N LYS A 47 -72.05 -26.71 -12.03
CA LYS A 47 -72.83 -26.77 -13.24
C LYS A 47 -71.97 -26.36 -14.46
N GLU A 48 -72.20 -27.01 -15.60
CA GLU A 48 -71.47 -26.70 -16.84
C GLU A 48 -71.99 -25.44 -17.49
N TYR A 49 -71.08 -24.53 -17.89
CA TYR A 49 -71.35 -23.29 -18.57
C TYR A 49 -70.44 -23.16 -19.80
N GLU A 50 -70.95 -22.54 -20.87
CA GLU A 50 -70.17 -22.10 -21.99
C GLU A 50 -69.62 -20.66 -21.74
N ILE A 51 -68.34 -20.41 -21.93
CA ILE A 51 -67.74 -19.12 -21.79
C ILE A 51 -68.21 -18.21 -22.93
N ALA A 52 -69.03 -17.23 -22.67
CA ALA A 52 -69.50 -16.28 -23.65
C ALA A 52 -68.53 -15.13 -23.92
N GLU A 53 -67.86 -14.69 -22.87
CA GLU A 53 -66.89 -13.57 -22.92
C GLU A 53 -65.91 -13.72 -21.75
N ILE A 54 -64.66 -13.32 -22.00
CA ILE A 54 -63.64 -13.18 -20.95
C ILE A 54 -63.12 -11.70 -21.00
N THR A 55 -63.33 -10.98 -19.92
CA THR A 55 -62.77 -9.63 -19.75
C THR A 55 -61.64 -9.67 -18.72
N VAL A 56 -60.58 -8.92 -18.96
CA VAL A 56 -59.48 -8.77 -18.02
C VAL A 56 -59.54 -7.35 -17.44
N SER A 57 -59.43 -7.25 -16.14
CA SER A 57 -59.34 -5.96 -15.43
C SER A 57 -58.12 -5.89 -14.57
N GLY A 58 -57.56 -4.66 -14.41
CA GLY A 58 -56.38 -4.45 -13.57
C GLY A 58 -55.03 -4.63 -14.27
N ALA A 59 -54.97 -5.14 -15.51
CA ALA A 59 -53.79 -5.10 -16.35
C ALA A 59 -53.54 -3.68 -16.89
N LYS A 60 -52.40 -3.06 -16.45
CA LYS A 60 -52.01 -1.70 -16.85
C LYS A 60 -50.89 -1.68 -17.88
N ALA A 61 -50.00 -2.66 -17.85
CA ALA A 61 -48.85 -2.76 -18.72
C ALA A 61 -48.79 -4.09 -19.52
N LEU A 62 -49.63 -5.05 -19.18
CA LEU A 62 -49.70 -6.36 -19.84
C LEU A 62 -50.82 -6.40 -20.86
N ASN A 63 -50.62 -7.14 -21.94
CA ASN A 63 -51.62 -7.31 -22.99
C ASN A 63 -52.75 -8.26 -22.52
N GLU A 64 -54.00 -7.79 -22.53
CA GLU A 64 -55.15 -8.54 -22.04
C GLU A 64 -55.36 -9.86 -22.80
N ASN A 65 -55.22 -9.86 -24.14
CA ASN A 65 -55.35 -11.06 -24.95
C ASN A 65 -54.28 -12.11 -24.61
N ALA A 66 -53.03 -11.67 -24.29
CA ALA A 66 -51.97 -12.56 -23.88
C ALA A 66 -52.26 -13.22 -22.53
N LEU A 67 -52.85 -12.46 -21.59
CA LEU A 67 -53.29 -12.96 -20.30
C LEU A 67 -54.43 -13.98 -20.38
N ILE A 68 -55.41 -13.71 -21.27
CA ILE A 68 -56.49 -14.69 -21.57
C ILE A 68 -55.89 -15.96 -22.12
N SER A 69 -55.00 -15.91 -23.11
CA SER A 69 -54.35 -17.06 -23.68
C SER A 69 -53.51 -17.85 -22.67
N LEU A 70 -52.75 -17.14 -21.76
CA LEU A 70 -51.98 -17.73 -20.69
C LEU A 70 -52.84 -18.41 -19.62
N SER A 71 -54.06 -17.96 -19.41
CA SER A 71 -55.00 -18.60 -18.48
C SER A 71 -55.41 -19.97 -18.98
N GLY A 72 -55.42 -20.16 -20.29
CA GLY A 72 -55.89 -21.36 -20.98
C GLY A 72 -57.41 -21.52 -20.96
N LEU A 73 -58.12 -20.39 -20.83
CA LEU A 73 -59.56 -20.31 -20.98
C LEU A 73 -59.83 -19.65 -22.33
N GLU A 74 -60.70 -20.19 -23.13
CA GLU A 74 -61.12 -19.62 -24.45
C GLU A 74 -62.60 -19.37 -24.52
N VAL A 75 -63.00 -18.35 -25.25
CA VAL A 75 -64.43 -18.06 -25.52
C VAL A 75 -65.03 -19.24 -26.35
N GLY A 76 -66.14 -19.84 -25.87
CA GLY A 76 -66.74 -21.01 -26.44
C GLY A 76 -66.41 -22.31 -25.69
N ASP A 77 -65.44 -22.32 -24.81
CA ASP A 77 -65.12 -23.47 -23.96
C ASP A 77 -66.28 -23.76 -22.97
N ARG A 78 -66.50 -25.02 -22.74
CA ARG A 78 -67.38 -25.47 -21.67
C ARG A 78 -66.63 -25.83 -20.43
N ILE A 79 -66.96 -25.16 -19.33
CA ILE A 79 -66.28 -25.32 -18.06
C ILE A 79 -67.24 -25.62 -16.90
N MET A 80 -66.78 -26.34 -15.92
CA MET A 80 -67.52 -26.50 -14.68
C MET A 80 -67.28 -25.28 -13.76
N VAL A 81 -68.35 -24.72 -13.19
CA VAL A 81 -68.28 -23.61 -12.22
C VAL A 81 -69.07 -23.96 -10.98
N PRO A 82 -68.38 -24.05 -9.81
CA PRO A 82 -66.96 -24.08 -9.60
C PRO A 82 -66.33 -25.37 -10.18
N GLY A 83 -65.08 -25.22 -10.72
CA GLY A 83 -64.43 -26.36 -11.39
C GLY A 83 -62.89 -26.24 -11.42
N PRO A 84 -62.25 -27.34 -11.87
CA PRO A 84 -60.81 -27.42 -11.97
C PRO A 84 -60.20 -26.48 -13.02
N GLU A 85 -60.99 -26.13 -14.06
CA GLU A 85 -60.58 -25.23 -15.13
C GLU A 85 -60.24 -23.83 -14.60
N ILE A 86 -61.12 -23.27 -13.75
CA ILE A 86 -60.89 -21.97 -13.09
C ILE A 86 -59.67 -22.00 -12.20
N SER A 87 -59.60 -23.07 -11.36
CA SER A 87 -58.42 -23.24 -10.50
C SER A 87 -57.13 -23.49 -11.29
N GLY A 88 -57.22 -24.16 -12.44
CA GLY A 88 -56.11 -24.36 -13.40
C GLY A 88 -55.65 -23.06 -14.04
N ALA A 89 -56.60 -22.19 -14.46
CA ALA A 89 -56.34 -20.88 -15.03
C ALA A 89 -55.58 -19.97 -14.03
N ILE A 90 -56.08 -19.89 -12.79
CA ILE A 90 -55.39 -19.15 -11.71
C ILE A 90 -53.97 -19.69 -11.51
N LYS A 91 -53.75 -21.02 -11.43
CA LYS A 91 -52.43 -21.59 -11.27
C LYS A 91 -51.49 -21.29 -12.46
N LYS A 92 -52.01 -21.33 -13.71
CA LYS A 92 -51.20 -21.00 -14.89
C LYS A 92 -50.77 -19.51 -14.90
N LEU A 93 -51.67 -18.59 -14.55
CA LEU A 93 -51.37 -17.17 -14.43
C LEU A 93 -50.40 -16.89 -13.27
N TRP A 94 -50.54 -17.54 -12.11
CA TRP A 94 -49.64 -17.45 -10.96
C TRP A 94 -48.20 -17.92 -11.28
N LYS A 95 -48.11 -18.96 -12.13
CA LYS A 95 -46.80 -19.48 -12.55
C LYS A 95 -45.91 -18.46 -13.27
N GLN A 96 -46.51 -17.42 -13.82
CA GLN A 96 -45.78 -16.33 -14.50
C GLN A 96 -44.98 -15.45 -13.53
N LYS A 97 -45.28 -15.50 -12.22
CA LYS A 97 -44.60 -14.75 -11.14
C LYS A 97 -44.67 -13.21 -11.27
N ILE A 98 -45.24 -12.65 -12.35
CA ILE A 98 -45.39 -11.21 -12.64
C ILE A 98 -46.66 -10.62 -12.08
N LEU A 99 -47.58 -11.43 -11.60
CA LEU A 99 -48.87 -11.04 -11.07
C LEU A 99 -48.89 -11.05 -9.54
N GLY A 100 -49.55 -10.10 -8.95
CA GLY A 100 -49.65 -9.94 -7.49
C GLY A 100 -50.90 -10.56 -6.91
N ASN A 101 -52.06 -10.34 -7.49
CA ASN A 101 -53.33 -10.94 -7.16
C ASN A 101 -54.03 -11.41 -8.42
N ILE A 102 -54.73 -12.52 -8.33
CA ILE A 102 -55.52 -13.08 -9.44
C ILE A 102 -56.82 -13.55 -8.86
N GLU A 103 -57.90 -13.01 -9.31
CA GLU A 103 -59.27 -13.41 -8.98
C GLU A 103 -60.06 -13.61 -10.27
N ILE A 104 -60.79 -14.73 -10.35
CA ILE A 104 -61.69 -14.98 -11.50
C ILE A 104 -63.09 -14.99 -10.94
N SER A 105 -63.85 -13.98 -11.36
CA SER A 105 -65.25 -13.78 -11.04
C SER A 105 -66.11 -13.85 -12.30
N TYR A 106 -67.41 -13.76 -12.16
CA TYR A 106 -68.33 -13.61 -13.29
C TYR A 106 -69.10 -12.31 -13.18
N SER A 107 -69.40 -11.70 -14.31
CA SER A 107 -70.20 -10.47 -14.39
C SER A 107 -71.70 -10.77 -14.49
N LYS A 108 -72.09 -11.78 -15.26
CA LYS A 108 -73.46 -12.28 -15.44
C LYS A 108 -73.48 -13.75 -15.89
N VAL A 109 -74.64 -14.35 -15.76
CA VAL A 109 -74.99 -15.67 -16.31
C VAL A 109 -76.30 -15.52 -17.10
N GLU A 110 -76.34 -16.09 -18.30
CA GLU A 110 -77.49 -16.07 -19.18
C GLU A 110 -77.76 -17.52 -19.69
N GLY A 111 -78.63 -18.22 -18.98
CA GLY A 111 -78.91 -19.63 -19.25
C GLY A 111 -77.70 -20.54 -19.00
N ASP A 112 -77.09 -21.14 -20.01
CA ASP A 112 -75.89 -21.92 -19.95
C ASP A 112 -74.61 -21.15 -20.30
N LYS A 113 -74.71 -19.83 -20.49
CA LYS A 113 -73.57 -18.95 -20.83
C LYS A 113 -73.08 -18.14 -19.61
N ILE A 114 -71.78 -18.14 -19.37
CA ILE A 114 -71.11 -17.40 -18.34
C ILE A 114 -70.17 -16.36 -18.90
N TYR A 115 -70.14 -15.17 -18.34
CA TYR A 115 -69.26 -14.05 -18.68
C TYR A 115 -68.23 -13.91 -17.57
N LEU A 116 -66.98 -14.30 -17.84
CA LEU A 116 -65.93 -14.30 -16.85
C LEU A 116 -65.17 -12.96 -16.82
N VAL A 117 -64.78 -12.57 -15.61
CA VAL A 117 -63.91 -11.45 -15.35
C VAL A 117 -62.67 -11.88 -14.62
N ILE A 118 -61.53 -11.74 -15.24
CA ILE A 118 -60.25 -12.01 -14.61
C ILE A 118 -59.75 -10.70 -14.02
N GLU A 119 -59.84 -10.55 -12.73
CA GLU A 119 -59.30 -9.38 -12.01
C GLU A 119 -57.88 -9.74 -11.54
N LEU A 120 -56.90 -8.90 -11.93
CA LEU A 120 -55.53 -9.15 -11.55
C LEU A 120 -54.82 -7.84 -11.22
N SER A 121 -53.79 -7.95 -10.38
CA SER A 121 -52.86 -6.87 -10.15
C SER A 121 -51.47 -7.29 -10.63
N GLU A 122 -50.82 -6.37 -11.30
CA GLU A 122 -49.43 -6.57 -11.72
C GLU A 122 -48.51 -6.25 -10.56
N LYS A 123 -47.45 -7.07 -10.38
CA LYS A 123 -46.40 -6.71 -9.46
C LYS A 123 -45.62 -5.50 -9.98
N PRO A 124 -45.35 -4.49 -9.15
CA PRO A 124 -44.60 -3.32 -9.58
C PRO A 124 -43.18 -3.64 -9.97
N ARG A 125 -42.62 -2.86 -10.88
CA ARG A 125 -41.23 -2.98 -11.36
C ARG A 125 -40.37 -1.89 -10.77
N LEU A 126 -39.08 -2.21 -10.53
CA LEU A 126 -38.10 -1.27 -10.01
C LEU A 126 -37.83 -0.16 -11.05
N SER A 127 -38.11 1.07 -10.67
CA SER A 127 -37.78 2.28 -11.45
C SER A 127 -36.37 2.78 -11.11
N ARG A 128 -36.12 3.02 -9.84
CA ARG A 128 -34.83 3.51 -9.30
C ARG A 128 -34.71 3.19 -7.83
N ILE A 129 -33.48 3.32 -7.34
CA ILE A 129 -33.11 3.17 -5.93
C ILE A 129 -32.56 4.50 -5.46
N ASN A 130 -32.96 4.94 -4.29
CA ASN A 130 -32.39 6.07 -3.59
C ASN A 130 -31.78 5.55 -2.29
N LEU A 131 -30.48 5.79 -2.09
CA LEU A 131 -29.75 5.40 -0.88
C LEU A 131 -29.57 6.65 -0.01
N ASN A 132 -30.19 6.68 1.15
CA ASN A 132 -30.13 7.80 2.08
C ASN A 132 -29.32 7.47 3.33
N GLY A 133 -28.67 8.47 3.95
CA GLY A 133 -27.88 8.30 5.18
C GLY A 133 -26.44 7.84 4.96
N ILE A 134 -26.00 7.75 3.70
CA ILE A 134 -24.66 7.28 3.33
C ILE A 134 -23.93 8.32 2.47
N ASN A 135 -22.61 8.16 2.31
CA ASN A 135 -21.83 9.02 1.42
C ASN A 135 -21.71 8.42 0.01
N SER A 136 -21.29 9.24 -0.96
CA SER A 136 -21.23 8.84 -2.38
C SER A 136 -20.28 7.67 -2.68
N SER A 137 -19.21 7.49 -1.91
CA SER A 137 -18.33 6.34 -2.07
C SER A 137 -19.03 5.05 -1.63
N GLN A 138 -19.71 5.08 -0.50
CA GLN A 138 -20.48 3.94 0.01
C GLN A 138 -21.67 3.63 -0.91
N GLU A 139 -22.29 4.66 -1.48
CA GLU A 139 -23.37 4.50 -2.43
C GLU A 139 -22.92 3.73 -3.69
N SER A 140 -21.74 4.05 -4.22
CA SER A 140 -21.19 3.34 -5.37
C SER A 140 -20.91 1.88 -5.05
N GLU A 141 -20.24 1.60 -3.91
CA GLU A 141 -19.91 0.23 -3.48
C GLU A 141 -21.18 -0.61 -3.27
N ILE A 142 -22.19 -0.05 -2.56
CA ILE A 142 -23.46 -0.75 -2.29
C ILE A 142 -24.26 -1.00 -3.58
N ASN A 143 -24.27 -0.07 -4.52
CA ASN A 143 -24.97 -0.26 -5.79
C ASN A 143 -24.38 -1.41 -6.61
N ASP A 144 -23.05 -1.61 -6.54
CA ASP A 144 -22.39 -2.72 -7.20
C ASP A 144 -22.77 -4.06 -6.51
N ASP A 145 -22.84 -4.09 -5.18
CA ASP A 145 -23.19 -5.28 -4.39
C ASP A 145 -24.68 -5.66 -4.47
N LEU A 146 -25.55 -4.67 -4.63
CA LEU A 146 -27.00 -4.90 -4.69
C LEU A 146 -27.45 -5.64 -5.96
N GLU A 147 -26.71 -5.54 -7.04
CA GLU A 147 -27.05 -6.15 -8.35
C GLU A 147 -28.50 -5.92 -8.79
N LEU A 148 -29.12 -4.81 -8.40
CA LEU A 148 -30.50 -4.51 -8.72
C LEU A 148 -30.63 -3.86 -10.10
N ILE A 149 -31.40 -4.51 -10.98
CA ILE A 149 -31.59 -4.07 -12.36
C ILE A 149 -32.91 -3.31 -12.50
N ARG A 150 -32.88 -2.16 -13.14
CA ARG A 150 -34.08 -1.40 -13.48
C ARG A 150 -35.05 -2.25 -14.31
N GLY A 151 -36.33 -2.26 -13.93
CA GLY A 151 -37.37 -3.08 -14.57
C GLY A 151 -37.56 -4.45 -13.91
N GLN A 152 -36.74 -4.83 -12.94
CA GLN A 152 -36.92 -6.03 -12.14
C GLN A 152 -38.19 -5.94 -11.29
N ILE A 153 -38.87 -7.06 -11.05
CA ILE A 153 -40.07 -7.11 -10.24
C ILE A 153 -39.69 -6.87 -8.78
N VAL A 154 -40.42 -5.96 -8.14
CA VAL A 154 -40.27 -5.67 -6.73
C VAL A 154 -41.22 -6.56 -5.93
N ASP A 155 -40.65 -7.53 -5.21
CA ASP A 155 -41.35 -8.37 -4.25
C ASP A 155 -40.64 -8.35 -2.90
N ASP A 156 -41.27 -8.95 -1.90
CA ASP A 156 -40.73 -8.98 -0.54
C ASP A 156 -39.39 -9.72 -0.45
N ALA A 157 -39.16 -10.70 -1.33
CA ALA A 157 -37.90 -11.43 -1.39
C ALA A 157 -36.74 -10.50 -1.88
N LEU A 158 -37.00 -9.68 -2.87
CA LEU A 158 -36.04 -8.69 -3.37
C LEU A 158 -35.72 -7.65 -2.30
N ILE A 159 -36.74 -7.16 -1.60
CA ILE A 159 -36.58 -6.16 -0.54
C ILE A 159 -35.77 -6.72 0.63
N ASN A 160 -36.09 -7.93 1.08
CA ASN A 160 -35.35 -8.57 2.16
C ASN A 160 -33.88 -8.84 1.75
N ARG A 161 -33.63 -9.24 0.50
CA ARG A 161 -32.28 -9.40 -0.01
C ARG A 161 -31.54 -8.06 -0.02
N ALA A 162 -32.13 -7.02 -0.56
CA ALA A 162 -31.54 -5.69 -0.57
C ALA A 162 -31.24 -5.18 0.85
N LYS A 163 -32.19 -5.38 1.78
CA LYS A 163 -32.01 -5.02 3.19
C LYS A 163 -30.83 -5.79 3.81
N ASN A 164 -30.72 -7.09 3.57
CA ASN A 164 -29.64 -7.91 4.10
C ASN A 164 -28.30 -7.51 3.49
N THR A 165 -28.21 -7.31 2.17
CA THR A 165 -26.98 -6.87 1.50
C THR A 165 -26.48 -5.55 2.07
N VAL A 166 -27.38 -4.55 2.20
CA VAL A 166 -27.00 -3.24 2.77
C VAL A 166 -26.60 -3.39 4.25
N SER A 167 -27.33 -4.19 5.02
CA SER A 167 -26.99 -4.41 6.43
C SER A 167 -25.64 -5.09 6.59
N SER A 168 -25.35 -6.17 5.84
CA SER A 168 -24.09 -6.89 5.86
C SER A 168 -22.93 -5.97 5.49
N PHE A 169 -23.07 -5.16 4.45
CA PHE A 169 -22.06 -4.17 4.05
C PHE A 169 -21.63 -3.25 5.21
N PHE A 170 -22.56 -2.81 6.04
CA PHE A 170 -22.23 -1.96 7.18
C PHE A 170 -21.74 -2.74 8.39
N ILE A 171 -22.27 -3.96 8.62
CA ILE A 171 -21.78 -4.86 9.68
C ILE A 171 -20.32 -5.19 9.44
N ASP A 172 -19.90 -5.51 8.22
CA ASP A 172 -18.52 -5.79 7.83
C ASP A 172 -17.60 -4.57 7.98
N LYS A 173 -18.18 -3.38 8.01
CA LYS A 173 -17.46 -2.13 8.33
C LYS A 173 -17.48 -1.78 9.83
N GLY A 174 -18.05 -2.66 10.68
CA GLY A 174 -18.10 -2.54 12.15
C GLY A 174 -19.30 -1.76 12.71
N PHE A 175 -20.33 -1.53 11.91
CA PHE A 175 -21.58 -0.90 12.37
C PHE A 175 -22.64 -1.96 12.73
N LEU A 176 -22.39 -2.71 13.80
CA LEU A 176 -23.27 -3.82 14.20
C LEU A 176 -24.71 -3.41 14.54
N ASN A 177 -24.94 -2.15 14.85
CA ASN A 177 -26.25 -1.61 15.19
C ASN A 177 -26.86 -0.83 14.01
N VAL A 178 -26.48 -1.15 12.78
CA VAL A 178 -27.07 -0.50 11.60
C VAL A 178 -28.53 -0.86 11.46
N GLU A 179 -29.36 0.14 11.24
CA GLU A 179 -30.77 0.00 10.93
C GLU A 179 -31.00 0.38 9.47
N VAL A 180 -31.61 -0.54 8.72
CA VAL A 180 -31.92 -0.35 7.31
C VAL A 180 -33.42 -0.48 7.15
N ASP A 181 -34.05 0.59 6.70
CA ASP A 181 -35.46 0.60 6.36
C ASP A 181 -35.65 0.89 4.87
N ILE A 182 -36.60 0.16 4.25
CA ILE A 182 -36.86 0.27 2.82
C ILE A 182 -38.30 0.69 2.60
N GLU A 183 -38.46 1.95 2.22
CA GLU A 183 -39.76 2.51 1.86
C GLU A 183 -40.05 2.29 0.39
N ARG A 184 -41.31 1.96 0.09
CA ARG A 184 -41.81 1.72 -1.27
C ARG A 184 -42.64 2.92 -1.72
N GLU A 185 -42.25 3.56 -2.77
CA GLU A 185 -42.94 4.68 -3.34
C GLU A 185 -43.33 4.39 -4.79
N LEU A 186 -44.58 4.68 -5.19
CA LEU A 186 -44.97 4.53 -6.58
C LEU A 186 -44.33 5.64 -7.44
N ASP A 187 -43.75 5.24 -8.56
CA ASP A 187 -43.18 6.20 -9.47
C ASP A 187 -44.28 6.99 -10.18
N THR A 188 -44.29 8.30 -9.99
CA THR A 188 -45.30 9.18 -10.57
C THR A 188 -45.17 9.37 -12.10
N LEU A 189 -44.01 9.04 -12.66
CA LEU A 189 -43.69 9.20 -14.08
C LEU A 189 -43.90 7.90 -14.90
N LEU A 190 -43.83 6.75 -14.27
CA LEU A 190 -43.91 5.47 -14.95
C LEU A 190 -45.02 4.61 -14.33
N THR A 191 -46.00 4.20 -15.16
CA THR A 191 -47.11 3.36 -14.71
C THR A 191 -46.61 2.01 -14.23
N ASN A 192 -47.11 1.53 -13.06
CA ASN A 192 -46.77 0.26 -12.43
C ASN A 192 -45.27 0.10 -12.11
N ASN A 193 -44.59 1.22 -11.84
CA ASN A 193 -43.21 1.25 -11.39
C ASN A 193 -43.10 1.76 -9.96
N MET A 194 -42.01 1.32 -9.27
CA MET A 194 -41.76 1.61 -7.87
C MET A 194 -40.34 2.12 -7.66
N VAL A 195 -40.19 3.11 -6.83
CA VAL A 195 -38.94 3.61 -6.30
C VAL A 195 -38.71 2.96 -4.95
N LEU A 196 -37.52 2.45 -4.71
CA LEU A 196 -37.10 1.97 -3.40
C LEU A 196 -36.23 3.02 -2.72
N ASN A 197 -36.71 3.60 -1.63
CA ASN A 197 -35.97 4.50 -0.79
C ASN A 197 -35.35 3.68 0.36
N ILE A 198 -34.06 3.43 0.30
CA ILE A 198 -33.31 2.67 1.29
C ILE A 198 -32.70 3.68 2.28
N ASN A 199 -33.26 3.75 3.45
CA ASN A 199 -32.84 4.64 4.53
C ASN A 199 -31.91 3.88 5.47
N VAL A 200 -30.67 4.38 5.63
CA VAL A 200 -29.64 3.73 6.44
C VAL A 200 -29.29 4.61 7.64
N GLU A 201 -29.56 4.11 8.83
CA GLU A 201 -29.06 4.67 10.08
C GLU A 201 -27.89 3.81 10.59
N LYS A 202 -26.67 4.32 10.36
CA LYS A 202 -25.44 3.57 10.64
C LYS A 202 -25.20 3.35 12.13
N ASN A 203 -25.68 4.25 12.97
CA ASN A 203 -25.32 4.30 14.37
C ASN A 203 -23.78 4.37 14.58
N ASP A 204 -23.29 4.24 15.79
CA ASP A 204 -21.86 4.23 16.09
C ASP A 204 -21.25 2.84 15.90
N LYS A 205 -19.97 2.81 15.51
CA LYS A 205 -19.22 1.55 15.45
C LYS A 205 -19.07 0.92 16.82
N VAL A 206 -19.34 -0.36 16.92
CA VAL A 206 -19.13 -1.14 18.13
C VAL A 206 -17.64 -1.45 18.28
N LYS A 207 -17.09 -1.15 19.47
CA LYS A 207 -15.67 -1.30 19.78
C LYS A 207 -15.43 -2.36 20.83
N ILE A 208 -14.35 -3.10 20.68
CA ILE A 208 -13.92 -4.11 21.65
C ILE A 208 -13.28 -3.39 22.83
N LYS A 209 -13.82 -3.62 24.03
CA LYS A 209 -13.33 -3.03 25.27
C LYS A 209 -12.26 -3.89 25.91
N ASN A 210 -12.53 -5.20 26.07
CA ASN A 210 -11.60 -6.18 26.63
C ASN A 210 -11.74 -7.50 25.89
N ILE A 211 -10.63 -8.24 25.82
CA ILE A 211 -10.55 -9.62 25.39
C ILE A 211 -9.94 -10.41 26.55
N HIS A 212 -10.65 -11.37 27.10
CA HIS A 212 -10.20 -12.20 28.20
C HIS A 212 -10.00 -13.64 27.75
N PHE A 213 -8.92 -14.24 28.21
CA PHE A 213 -8.62 -15.65 27.95
C PHE A 213 -8.68 -16.43 29.25
N THR A 214 -9.25 -17.62 29.19
CA THR A 214 -9.26 -18.61 30.27
C THR A 214 -8.73 -19.94 29.77
N GLY A 215 -8.09 -20.72 30.66
CA GLY A 215 -7.47 -22.00 30.28
C GLY A 215 -6.08 -21.88 29.68
N ASN A 216 -5.60 -20.69 29.40
CA ASN A 216 -4.30 -20.38 28.80
C ASN A 216 -3.15 -20.41 29.84
N ASN A 217 -2.74 -21.60 30.26
CA ASN A 217 -1.72 -21.78 31.29
C ASN A 217 -0.28 -21.55 30.76
N VAL A 218 -0.03 -21.82 29.47
CA VAL A 218 1.29 -21.78 28.86
C VAL A 218 1.60 -20.40 28.28
N PHE A 219 0.63 -19.78 27.63
CA PHE A 219 0.82 -18.47 27.01
C PHE A 219 -0.06 -17.41 27.68
N GLY A 220 0.57 -16.33 28.12
CA GLY A 220 -0.17 -15.22 28.75
C GLY A 220 -1.09 -14.49 27.76
N GLU A 221 -2.20 -13.92 28.27
CA GLU A 221 -3.24 -13.20 27.50
C GLU A 221 -2.68 -12.25 26.45
N LYS A 222 -1.71 -11.41 26.83
CA LYS A 222 -1.09 -10.45 25.89
C LYS A 222 -0.46 -11.09 24.68
N LYS A 223 0.12 -12.29 24.83
CA LYS A 223 0.71 -13.00 23.71
C LYS A 223 -0.37 -13.52 22.77
N LEU A 224 -1.45 -14.02 23.31
CA LEU A 224 -2.61 -14.48 22.53
C LEU A 224 -3.31 -13.30 21.84
N GLU A 225 -3.58 -12.23 22.57
CA GLU A 225 -4.09 -10.97 21.98
C GLU A 225 -3.24 -10.48 20.81
N SER A 226 -1.90 -10.51 20.94
CA SER A 226 -1.00 -10.07 19.86
C SER A 226 -1.07 -10.92 18.59
N LYS A 227 -1.71 -12.09 18.65
CA LYS A 227 -1.92 -12.97 17.51
C LYS A 227 -3.23 -12.67 16.78
N MET A 228 -4.22 -12.15 17.50
CA MET A 228 -5.47 -11.66 16.92
C MET A 228 -5.22 -10.32 16.24
N LYS A 229 -4.86 -10.35 14.95
CA LYS A 229 -4.40 -9.16 14.22
C LYS A 229 -5.53 -8.19 13.89
N ASN A 230 -6.72 -8.70 13.66
CA ASN A 230 -7.88 -7.94 13.22
C ASN A 230 -8.79 -7.57 14.39
N THR A 231 -8.79 -8.38 15.44
CA THR A 231 -9.60 -8.23 16.64
C THR A 231 -8.78 -7.57 17.74
N ASN A 232 -8.90 -6.25 17.89
CA ASN A 232 -8.05 -5.47 18.79
C ASN A 232 -8.87 -4.68 19.82
N GLU A 233 -8.37 -4.60 21.05
CA GLU A 233 -8.97 -3.78 22.10
C GLU A 233 -8.86 -2.26 21.81
N LYS A 234 -9.81 -1.50 22.34
CA LYS A 234 -9.80 -0.04 22.28
C LYS A 234 -8.57 0.53 22.97
N VAL A 235 -7.90 1.47 22.28
CA VAL A 235 -6.75 2.20 22.82
C VAL A 235 -7.08 2.84 24.16
N ARG A 236 -6.23 2.58 25.18
CA ARG A 236 -6.30 3.21 26.49
C ARG A 236 -5.00 3.99 26.74
N PHE A 237 -5.14 5.27 27.00
CA PHE A 237 -4.03 6.13 27.39
C PHE A 237 -4.40 6.86 28.67
N THR A 238 -4.20 6.21 29.81
CA THR A 238 -4.58 6.72 31.13
C THR A 238 -3.42 7.25 31.97
N LEU A 239 -2.18 7.15 31.46
CA LEU A 239 -0.95 7.56 32.15
C LEU A 239 -0.98 9.00 32.67
N PHE A 240 -1.51 9.93 31.88
CA PHE A 240 -1.56 11.34 32.29
C PHE A 240 -2.69 11.65 33.26
N LYS A 241 -3.79 10.93 33.21
CA LYS A 241 -4.97 11.18 34.03
C LYS A 241 -4.67 10.88 35.53
N ASP A 242 -3.99 9.77 35.78
CA ASP A 242 -3.60 9.36 37.14
C ASP A 242 -2.38 10.12 37.67
N LEU A 243 -1.44 10.49 36.77
CA LEU A 243 -0.29 11.32 37.12
C LEU A 243 -0.74 12.73 37.48
N ILE A 244 -1.63 13.33 36.71
CA ILE A 244 -2.20 14.66 36.96
C ILE A 244 -3.06 14.64 38.24
N ALA A 245 -3.92 13.63 38.42
CA ALA A 245 -4.72 13.47 39.62
C ALA A 245 -3.87 13.30 40.90
N ARG A 246 -2.73 12.60 40.80
CA ARG A 246 -1.77 12.46 41.90
C ARG A 246 -0.94 13.74 42.14
N LEU A 247 -0.56 14.46 41.07
CA LEU A 247 0.14 15.75 41.16
C LEU A 247 -0.74 16.85 41.81
N PHE A 248 -2.02 16.88 41.47
CA PHE A 248 -2.95 17.85 42.05
C PHE A 248 -3.42 17.50 43.48
N ASN A 249 -3.34 16.21 43.88
CA ASN A 249 -3.74 15.76 45.22
C ASN A 249 -2.56 15.57 46.20
N THR A 250 -1.31 15.85 45.80
CA THR A 250 -0.14 15.71 46.68
C THR A 250 0.42 17.11 47.08
N THR A 251 0.59 17.31 48.35
CA THR A 251 1.29 18.49 48.86
C THR A 251 2.76 18.52 48.42
N PRO A 252 3.38 19.70 48.16
CA PRO A 252 4.73 19.82 47.58
C PRO A 252 5.82 19.01 48.31
N ARG A 253 5.66 18.73 49.57
CA ARG A 253 6.59 17.94 50.40
C ARG A 253 6.56 16.44 50.07
N LYS A 254 5.44 15.88 49.62
CA LYS A 254 5.33 14.46 49.23
C LYS A 254 5.84 14.21 47.80
N ALA A 255 5.76 15.21 46.92
CA ALA A 255 6.31 15.13 45.57
C ALA A 255 7.85 15.13 45.59
N ALA A 256 8.50 15.90 46.46
CA ALA A 256 9.96 15.90 46.60
C ALA A 256 10.49 14.56 47.15
N ASN A 257 9.77 13.93 48.05
CA ASN A 257 10.16 12.63 48.64
C ASN A 257 9.98 11.47 47.67
N PHE A 258 9.10 11.57 46.66
CA PHE A 258 8.93 10.58 45.61
C PHE A 258 10.11 10.59 44.61
N LEU A 259 10.68 11.76 44.35
CA LEU A 259 11.84 11.91 43.45
C LEU A 259 13.18 11.53 44.12
N THR A 260 13.23 11.47 45.44
CA THR A 260 14.47 11.18 46.18
C THR A 260 14.51 9.81 46.83
N ARG A 261 13.42 9.02 46.78
CA ARG A 261 13.43 7.66 47.32
C ARG A 261 13.97 6.71 46.29
N GLN A 262 15.22 6.32 46.45
CA GLN A 262 15.86 5.14 45.82
C GLN A 262 15.21 3.84 46.33
N GLU A 263 13.96 3.58 46.03
CA GLU A 263 13.45 2.23 46.06
C GLU A 263 13.71 1.63 44.68
N LYS A 264 14.45 0.53 44.63
CA LYS A 264 14.65 -0.30 43.46
C LYS A 264 13.29 -0.82 43.01
N THR A 265 12.53 -0.01 42.27
CA THR A 265 11.42 -0.53 41.49
C THR A 265 12.02 -1.44 40.42
N SER A 266 11.69 -2.72 40.50
CA SER A 266 12.15 -3.72 39.54
C SER A 266 11.71 -3.24 38.15
N PHE A 267 12.55 -3.40 37.16
CA PHE A 267 12.21 -3.16 35.74
C PHE A 267 10.93 -3.89 35.33
N ILE A 268 10.59 -4.98 36.02
CA ILE A 268 9.39 -5.78 35.85
C ILE A 268 8.15 -5.00 36.32
N ASP A 269 8.19 -4.33 37.47
CA ASP A 269 7.06 -3.56 38.01
C ASP A 269 6.76 -2.31 37.18
N ALA A 270 7.80 -1.66 36.63
CA ALA A 270 7.65 -0.52 35.72
C ALA A 270 7.06 -0.94 34.38
N LYS A 271 7.45 -2.09 33.87
CA LYS A 271 6.90 -2.66 32.65
C LYS A 271 5.43 -3.05 32.82
N GLU A 272 5.09 -3.71 33.91
CA GLU A 272 3.73 -4.13 34.23
C GLU A 272 2.80 -2.92 34.44
N TYR A 273 3.29 -1.86 35.06
CA TYR A 273 2.56 -0.59 35.23
C TYR A 273 2.33 0.12 33.89
N ILE A 274 3.35 0.22 33.03
CA ILE A 274 3.21 0.79 31.67
C ILE A 274 2.24 -0.05 30.84
N ASP A 275 2.38 -1.34 30.87
CA ASP A 275 1.55 -2.29 30.14
C ASP A 275 0.06 -2.23 30.53
N LYS A 276 -0.23 -1.90 31.79
CA LYS A 276 -1.61 -1.77 32.32
C LYS A 276 -2.28 -0.45 31.91
N HIS A 277 -1.49 0.63 31.68
CA HIS A 277 -2.00 1.99 31.48
C HIS A 277 -1.78 2.54 30.08
N VAL A 278 -1.00 1.86 29.23
CA VAL A 278 -0.68 2.28 27.88
C VAL A 278 -0.88 1.10 26.91
N LYS A 279 -2.04 1.05 26.26
CA LYS A 279 -2.26 0.23 25.06
C LYS A 279 -2.39 1.19 23.88
N VAL A 280 -1.42 1.14 22.96
CA VAL A 280 -1.34 2.05 21.81
C VAL A 280 -1.42 1.25 20.53
N ASN A 281 -2.61 1.21 19.95
CA ASN A 281 -2.85 0.66 18.61
C ASN A 281 -3.21 1.83 17.69
N PHE A 282 -2.22 2.52 17.12
CA PHE A 282 -2.46 3.71 16.30
C PHE A 282 -3.16 3.42 14.97
N PHE A 283 -3.06 2.21 14.45
CA PHE A 283 -3.47 1.90 13.08
C PHE A 283 -4.48 0.75 12.95
N ASN A 284 -4.65 -0.06 13.98
CA ASN A 284 -5.65 -1.11 13.98
C ASN A 284 -6.93 -0.62 14.65
N GLY A 285 -8.02 -0.59 13.90
CA GLY A 285 -9.33 -0.20 14.45
C GLY A 285 -9.76 -1.21 15.52
N SER A 286 -10.28 -0.71 16.63
CA SER A 286 -10.89 -1.55 17.68
C SER A 286 -12.34 -1.92 17.38
N LYS A 287 -12.76 -1.88 16.11
CA LYS A 287 -14.08 -2.28 15.66
C LYS A 287 -14.22 -3.80 15.72
N PHE A 288 -15.39 -4.29 16.06
CA PHE A 288 -15.70 -5.70 15.97
C PHE A 288 -16.27 -6.02 14.59
N ILE A 289 -15.69 -7.00 13.92
CA ILE A 289 -16.19 -7.62 12.70
C ILE A 289 -16.20 -9.12 12.98
N GLU A 290 -17.32 -9.79 12.75
CA GLU A 290 -17.50 -11.19 13.11
C GLU A 290 -16.56 -12.09 12.29
N ASP A 291 -16.47 -11.88 10.97
CA ASP A 291 -15.59 -12.65 10.09
C ASP A 291 -14.11 -12.50 10.47
N ASP A 292 -13.67 -11.28 10.81
CA ASP A 292 -12.32 -11.01 11.31
C ASP A 292 -12.04 -11.75 12.62
N TYR A 293 -13.03 -11.82 13.49
CA TYR A 293 -12.95 -12.53 14.77
C TYR A 293 -12.87 -14.05 14.57
N GLU A 294 -13.70 -14.62 13.69
CA GLU A 294 -13.63 -16.03 13.34
C GLU A 294 -12.27 -16.40 12.73
N ALA A 295 -11.75 -15.57 11.83
CA ALA A 295 -10.42 -15.75 11.27
C ALA A 295 -9.33 -15.69 12.35
N ASP A 296 -9.41 -14.74 13.27
CA ASP A 296 -8.44 -14.61 14.37
C ASP A 296 -8.51 -15.79 15.38
N LYS A 297 -9.68 -16.42 15.57
CA LYS A 297 -9.78 -17.67 16.34
C LYS A 297 -8.98 -18.80 15.69
N GLN A 298 -9.04 -18.93 14.36
CA GLN A 298 -8.24 -19.92 13.66
C GLN A 298 -6.75 -19.62 13.79
N VAL A 299 -6.34 -18.35 13.68
CA VAL A 299 -4.94 -17.92 13.88
C VAL A 299 -4.44 -18.25 15.28
N LEU A 300 -5.30 -18.19 16.31
CA LEU A 300 -4.94 -18.63 17.66
C LEU A 300 -4.65 -20.13 17.72
N ILE A 301 -5.50 -20.94 17.12
CA ILE A 301 -5.29 -22.40 17.06
C ILE A 301 -4.02 -22.72 16.27
N ASP A 302 -3.80 -22.10 15.13
CA ASP A 302 -2.60 -22.25 14.31
C ASP A 302 -1.33 -21.84 15.10
N PHE A 303 -1.43 -20.80 15.93
CA PHE A 303 -0.34 -20.40 16.81
C PHE A 303 -0.02 -21.49 17.85
N TYR A 304 -1.00 -22.09 18.49
CA TYR A 304 -0.79 -23.21 19.42
C TYR A 304 -0.18 -24.41 18.70
N ASN A 305 -0.72 -24.76 17.53
CA ASN A 305 -0.21 -25.85 16.70
C ASN A 305 1.27 -25.61 16.31
N SER A 306 1.63 -24.34 15.97
CA SER A 306 3.02 -23.98 15.67
C SER A 306 3.98 -24.06 16.87
N LYS A 307 3.44 -24.33 18.08
CA LYS A 307 4.22 -24.52 19.32
C LYS A 307 4.12 -25.95 19.84
N GLY A 308 3.58 -26.84 19.04
CA GLY A 308 3.45 -28.26 19.34
C GLY A 308 2.18 -28.66 20.09
N TYR A 309 1.29 -27.74 20.34
CA TYR A 309 0.00 -28.02 20.98
C TYR A 309 -1.05 -28.41 19.92
N ARG A 310 -0.90 -29.61 19.37
CA ARG A 310 -1.68 -30.13 18.24
C ARG A 310 -3.17 -30.21 18.53
N ASP A 311 -3.53 -30.56 19.75
CA ASP A 311 -4.92 -30.77 20.18
C ASP A 311 -5.55 -29.52 20.80
N ALA A 312 -4.88 -28.36 20.67
CA ALA A 312 -5.38 -27.11 21.19
C ALA A 312 -6.71 -26.73 20.51
N THR A 313 -7.70 -26.40 21.33
CA THR A 313 -9.05 -26.04 20.85
C THR A 313 -9.61 -24.85 21.63
N ILE A 314 -10.50 -24.09 20.99
CA ILE A 314 -11.36 -23.12 21.67
C ILE A 314 -12.61 -23.87 22.13
N VAL A 315 -12.72 -24.07 23.44
CA VAL A 315 -13.83 -24.81 24.05
C VAL A 315 -15.13 -24.02 24.01
N SER A 316 -15.02 -22.72 24.23
CA SER A 316 -16.16 -21.80 24.18
C SER A 316 -15.65 -20.37 23.99
N ASP A 317 -16.46 -19.57 23.35
CA ASP A 317 -16.27 -18.14 23.26
C ASP A 317 -17.59 -17.40 23.45
N SER A 318 -17.54 -16.18 23.96
CA SER A 318 -18.72 -15.35 24.14
C SER A 318 -18.43 -13.90 23.87
N VAL A 319 -19.31 -13.28 23.09
CA VAL A 319 -19.28 -11.85 22.76
C VAL A 319 -20.49 -11.20 23.39
N TYR A 320 -20.29 -10.27 24.32
CA TYR A 320 -21.39 -9.64 25.04
C TYR A 320 -21.21 -8.13 25.21
N ARG A 321 -22.31 -7.40 25.29
CA ARG A 321 -22.31 -5.95 25.46
C ARG A 321 -21.82 -5.58 26.86
N SER A 322 -20.91 -4.60 26.90
CA SER A 322 -20.38 -4.01 28.14
C SER A 322 -20.65 -2.50 28.26
N GLY A 323 -21.38 -1.92 27.32
CA GLY A 323 -21.81 -0.53 27.23
C GLY A 323 -22.57 -0.29 25.94
N ASP A 324 -23.05 0.94 25.71
CA ASP A 324 -23.89 1.28 24.55
C ASP A 324 -23.22 0.88 23.19
N ASN A 325 -21.93 1.19 23.04
CA ASN A 325 -21.17 0.92 21.81
C ASN A 325 -19.88 0.14 22.09
N THR A 326 -19.89 -0.73 23.12
CA THR A 326 -18.73 -1.55 23.49
C THR A 326 -19.14 -2.98 23.83
N ILE A 327 -18.24 -3.91 23.46
CA ILE A 327 -18.37 -5.34 23.77
C ILE A 327 -17.14 -5.84 24.51
N ASN A 328 -17.32 -6.92 25.26
CA ASN A 328 -16.24 -7.76 25.76
C ASN A 328 -16.28 -9.10 25.02
N ILE A 329 -15.13 -9.74 24.91
CA ILE A 329 -14.94 -11.06 24.33
C ILE A 329 -14.25 -11.93 25.39
N ASP A 330 -14.85 -13.06 25.73
CA ASP A 330 -14.26 -14.07 26.60
C ASP A 330 -14.01 -15.33 25.78
N ILE A 331 -12.77 -15.84 25.79
CA ILE A 331 -12.34 -17.01 25.03
C ILE A 331 -11.79 -18.04 26.00
N THR A 332 -12.34 -19.25 26.00
CA THR A 332 -11.85 -20.37 26.79
C THR A 332 -11.07 -21.32 25.90
N VAL A 333 -9.80 -21.53 26.21
CA VAL A 333 -8.90 -22.38 25.44
C VAL A 333 -8.58 -23.65 26.24
N ASP A 334 -8.63 -24.79 25.59
CA ASP A 334 -7.97 -26.02 26.06
C ASP A 334 -6.67 -26.17 25.24
N GLU A 335 -5.54 -26.03 25.93
CA GLU A 335 -4.21 -26.06 25.28
C GLU A 335 -3.78 -27.47 24.89
N GLY A 336 -4.38 -28.51 25.51
CA GLY A 336 -3.91 -29.87 25.34
C GLY A 336 -2.49 -30.12 25.83
N GLN A 337 -1.87 -31.19 25.34
CA GLN A 337 -0.47 -31.47 25.62
C GLN A 337 0.43 -31.07 24.46
N ARG A 338 1.71 -30.87 24.74
CA ARG A 338 2.70 -30.52 23.74
C ARG A 338 3.31 -31.78 23.13
N TYR A 339 3.37 -31.83 21.79
CA TYR A 339 3.92 -32.93 21.02
C TYR A 339 5.27 -32.63 20.39
N TYR A 340 6.05 -33.71 20.10
CA TYR A 340 7.36 -33.67 19.50
C TYR A 340 7.46 -34.69 18.36
N PHE A 341 8.33 -34.42 17.36
CA PHE A 341 8.64 -35.41 16.35
C PHE A 341 9.49 -36.54 16.96
N ARG A 342 8.99 -37.78 16.87
CA ARG A 342 9.73 -38.97 17.32
C ARG A 342 10.53 -39.56 16.20
N ASP A 343 9.90 -39.87 15.07
CA ASP A 343 10.53 -40.38 13.87
C ASP A 343 9.95 -39.75 12.60
N ILE A 344 10.84 -39.58 11.60
CA ILE A 344 10.48 -39.10 10.28
C ILE A 344 10.93 -40.17 9.30
N ILE A 345 9.95 -40.72 8.56
CA ILE A 345 10.16 -41.85 7.67
C ILE A 345 9.84 -41.41 6.25
N TRP A 346 10.79 -41.58 5.35
CA TRP A 346 10.60 -41.29 3.93
C TRP A 346 10.16 -42.55 3.17
N THR A 347 9.16 -42.43 2.31
CA THR A 347 8.67 -43.49 1.45
C THR A 347 8.40 -42.98 0.06
N GLY A 348 8.84 -43.74 -0.97
CA GLY A 348 8.64 -43.41 -2.38
C GLY A 348 9.68 -42.46 -2.98
N ASN A 349 10.76 -42.19 -2.27
CA ASN A 349 11.89 -41.36 -2.72
C ASN A 349 12.97 -42.20 -3.39
N TYR A 350 12.85 -42.42 -4.68
CA TYR A 350 13.81 -43.23 -5.46
C TYR A 350 14.95 -42.42 -6.06
N VAL A 351 14.77 -41.09 -6.21
CA VAL A 351 15.75 -40.19 -6.86
C VAL A 351 16.74 -39.62 -5.86
N TYR A 352 16.29 -39.24 -4.67
CA TYR A 352 17.10 -38.62 -3.65
C TYR A 352 17.10 -39.46 -2.37
N GLU A 353 18.28 -39.57 -1.73
CA GLU A 353 18.46 -40.30 -0.50
C GLU A 353 17.85 -39.56 0.71
N ASP A 354 17.43 -40.33 1.72
CA ASP A 354 16.83 -39.81 2.96
C ASP A 354 17.69 -38.73 3.63
N GLU A 355 19.02 -38.93 3.67
CA GLU A 355 19.96 -37.99 4.28
C GLU A 355 19.90 -36.59 3.65
N LEU A 356 19.74 -36.50 2.33
CA LEU A 356 19.57 -35.22 1.64
C LEU A 356 18.22 -34.57 1.96
N LEU A 357 17.16 -35.36 1.96
CA LEU A 357 15.83 -34.90 2.28
C LEU A 357 15.70 -34.40 3.70
N ASP A 358 16.30 -35.13 4.67
CA ASP A 358 16.38 -34.73 6.08
C ASP A 358 17.14 -33.41 6.26
N LYS A 359 18.25 -33.25 5.56
CA LYS A 359 19.06 -32.03 5.61
C LYS A 359 18.28 -30.82 5.13
N VAL A 360 17.49 -30.97 4.07
CA VAL A 360 16.67 -29.89 3.51
C VAL A 360 15.42 -29.65 4.35
N LEU A 361 14.81 -30.70 4.85
CA LEU A 361 13.70 -30.60 5.78
C LEU A 361 14.13 -29.84 7.05
N GLY A 362 15.33 -30.14 7.59
CA GLY A 362 15.90 -29.45 8.73
C GLY A 362 15.00 -29.53 9.98
N ILE A 363 14.31 -30.64 10.16
CA ILE A 363 13.52 -31.00 11.34
C ILE A 363 14.14 -32.28 11.90
N GLU A 364 14.51 -32.29 13.18
CA GLU A 364 15.17 -33.38 13.83
C GLU A 364 14.27 -34.11 14.83
N LYS A 365 14.62 -35.35 15.17
CA LYS A 365 13.94 -36.08 16.23
C LYS A 365 14.02 -35.32 17.57
N GLY A 366 12.89 -35.15 18.23
CA GLY A 366 12.77 -34.38 19.47
C GLY A 366 12.43 -32.90 19.24
N ASP A 367 12.39 -32.44 18.01
CA ASP A 367 11.89 -31.12 17.70
C ASP A 367 10.40 -31.02 18.00
N VAL A 368 9.96 -29.79 18.25
CA VAL A 368 8.55 -29.50 18.53
C VAL A 368 7.71 -29.81 17.30
N TYR A 369 6.63 -30.54 17.48
CA TYR A 369 5.69 -30.88 16.44
C TYR A 369 4.98 -29.61 15.90
N ASP A 370 5.47 -29.10 14.78
CA ASP A 370 4.97 -27.89 14.12
C ASP A 370 4.61 -28.24 12.67
N MET A 371 3.33 -28.50 12.41
CA MET A 371 2.82 -28.86 11.09
C MET A 371 2.89 -27.71 10.09
N GLU A 372 2.80 -26.47 10.53
CA GLU A 372 2.94 -25.32 9.65
C GLU A 372 4.39 -25.24 9.12
N ASN A 373 5.37 -25.38 10.01
CA ASN A 373 6.78 -25.41 9.63
C ASN A 373 7.09 -26.64 8.77
N LEU A 374 6.57 -27.81 9.12
CA LEU A 374 6.71 -29.02 8.32
C LEU A 374 6.20 -28.83 6.90
N ASN A 375 4.98 -28.35 6.73
CA ASN A 375 4.41 -28.09 5.41
C ASN A 375 5.18 -27.03 4.60
N LYS A 376 5.69 -25.99 5.25
CA LYS A 376 6.56 -25.00 4.61
C LYS A 376 7.84 -25.62 4.10
N ARG A 377 8.50 -26.46 4.91
CA ARG A 377 9.73 -27.14 4.56
C ARG A 377 9.53 -28.21 3.48
N LEU A 378 8.37 -28.82 3.42
CA LEU A 378 8.03 -29.79 2.39
C LEU A 378 7.65 -29.15 1.05
N ASN A 379 6.75 -28.16 1.06
CA ASN A 379 6.05 -27.72 -0.13
C ASN A 379 6.43 -26.33 -0.64
N PHE A 380 6.66 -25.36 0.26
CA PHE A 380 6.99 -24.00 -0.13
C PHE A 380 7.67 -23.22 1.01
N ASN A 381 8.96 -23.02 0.89
CA ASN A 381 9.74 -22.18 1.80
C ASN A 381 10.12 -20.85 1.12
N PRO A 382 9.53 -19.71 1.52
CA PRO A 382 9.87 -18.41 0.93
C PRO A 382 11.31 -17.97 1.19
N ALA A 383 11.96 -18.53 2.21
CA ALA A 383 13.27 -18.11 2.68
C ALA A 383 14.43 -19.00 2.18
N GLY A 384 14.13 -20.10 1.49
CA GLY A 384 15.19 -21.04 1.07
C GLY A 384 14.63 -22.24 0.30
N GLU A 385 15.44 -23.29 0.27
CA GLU A 385 15.08 -24.56 -0.37
C GLU A 385 14.03 -25.31 0.46
N ASP A 386 13.13 -26.00 -0.20
CA ASP A 386 12.19 -26.95 0.35
C ASP A 386 12.29 -28.29 -0.40
N VAL A 387 11.72 -29.34 0.17
CA VAL A 387 11.80 -30.68 -0.43
C VAL A 387 11.19 -30.71 -1.84
N SER A 388 10.04 -30.07 -2.03
CA SER A 388 9.41 -29.99 -3.34
C SER A 388 10.25 -29.22 -4.35
N SER A 389 10.99 -28.18 -3.92
CA SER A 389 11.83 -27.38 -4.82
C SER A 389 12.98 -28.20 -5.43
N ILE A 390 13.60 -29.09 -4.66
CA ILE A 390 14.69 -29.93 -5.16
C ILE A 390 14.21 -30.79 -6.36
N TYR A 391 13.08 -31.43 -6.21
CA TYR A 391 12.50 -32.25 -7.27
C TYR A 391 12.01 -31.39 -8.44
N MET A 392 11.26 -30.33 -8.15
CA MET A 392 10.67 -29.48 -9.19
C MET A 392 11.74 -28.68 -9.96
N ASP A 393 12.87 -28.38 -9.36
CA ASP A 393 13.97 -27.70 -10.04
C ASP A 393 14.77 -28.64 -10.96
N ASP A 394 14.70 -29.94 -10.73
CA ASP A 394 15.22 -30.96 -11.66
C ASP A 394 14.16 -31.51 -12.64
N GLY A 395 13.03 -30.88 -12.74
CA GLY A 395 12.02 -31.18 -13.76
C GLY A 395 10.85 -32.05 -13.32
N TYR A 396 10.80 -32.53 -12.10
CA TYR A 396 9.72 -33.40 -11.59
C TYR A 396 8.47 -32.57 -11.28
N LEU A 397 7.77 -32.16 -12.33
CA LEU A 397 6.58 -31.31 -12.25
C LEU A 397 5.46 -31.93 -11.42
N PHE A 398 5.31 -33.25 -11.49
CA PHE A 398 4.24 -33.98 -10.83
C PHE A 398 4.59 -34.47 -9.43
N PHE A 399 5.72 -34.01 -8.89
CA PHE A 399 6.13 -34.32 -7.54
C PHE A 399 5.07 -33.92 -6.53
N SER A 400 4.81 -34.80 -5.61
CA SER A 400 3.99 -34.49 -4.43
C SER A 400 4.52 -35.25 -3.20
N VAL A 401 4.41 -34.62 -2.04
CA VAL A 401 4.75 -35.21 -0.74
C VAL A 401 3.62 -34.94 0.24
N GLN A 402 3.22 -35.99 0.94
CA GLN A 402 2.15 -35.92 1.95
C GLN A 402 2.69 -36.41 3.29
N PRO A 403 2.78 -35.58 4.33
CA PRO A 403 3.08 -36.02 5.67
C PRO A 403 1.85 -36.74 6.26
N VAL A 404 2.04 -37.93 6.77
CA VAL A 404 1.02 -38.75 7.41
C VAL A 404 1.47 -39.15 8.81
N GLU A 405 0.66 -38.83 9.82
CA GLU A 405 0.88 -39.28 11.18
C GLU A 405 0.59 -40.80 11.25
N VAL A 406 1.60 -41.60 11.58
CA VAL A 406 1.46 -43.07 11.60
C VAL A 406 1.35 -43.63 13.01
N SER A 407 1.92 -42.98 13.99
CA SER A 407 1.86 -43.41 15.39
C SER A 407 1.95 -42.21 16.34
N ILE A 408 1.20 -42.29 17.43
CA ILE A 408 1.25 -41.30 18.52
C ILE A 408 1.48 -42.11 19.81
N GLU A 409 2.61 -41.87 20.44
CA GLU A 409 2.96 -42.49 21.73
C GLU A 409 3.28 -41.42 22.76
N ASN A 410 2.43 -41.29 23.77
CA ASN A 410 2.53 -40.25 24.81
C ASN A 410 2.52 -38.85 24.20
N ASP A 411 3.66 -38.16 24.20
CA ASP A 411 3.86 -36.80 23.68
C ASP A 411 4.64 -36.79 22.35
N SER A 412 4.79 -37.93 21.69
CA SER A 412 5.68 -38.11 20.54
C SER A 412 4.93 -38.69 19.34
N ILE A 413 5.19 -38.12 18.15
CA ILE A 413 4.51 -38.46 16.91
C ILE A 413 5.51 -38.92 15.86
N ASP A 414 5.22 -40.06 15.22
CA ASP A 414 5.91 -40.52 14.02
C ASP A 414 5.20 -40.03 12.78
N VAL A 415 5.95 -39.48 11.84
CA VAL A 415 5.43 -38.93 10.60
C VAL A 415 6.07 -39.63 9.41
N GLU A 416 5.26 -40.21 8.54
CA GLU A 416 5.66 -40.79 7.28
C GLU A 416 5.47 -39.77 6.15
N MET A 417 6.55 -39.44 5.46
CA MET A 417 6.57 -38.58 4.28
C MET A 417 6.35 -39.40 3.03
N ARG A 418 5.13 -39.46 2.54
CA ARG A 418 4.78 -40.23 1.35
C ARG A 418 5.05 -39.41 0.12
N ILE A 419 6.06 -39.81 -0.65
CA ILE A 419 6.50 -39.14 -1.87
C ILE A 419 5.97 -39.86 -3.10
N MET A 420 5.50 -39.04 -4.05
CA MET A 420 5.25 -39.45 -5.42
C MET A 420 6.10 -38.55 -6.31
N GLU A 421 7.16 -39.11 -6.90
CA GLU A 421 8.13 -38.33 -7.67
C GLU A 421 7.59 -37.92 -9.05
N GLY A 422 6.89 -38.82 -9.73
CA GLY A 422 6.40 -38.61 -11.09
C GLY A 422 7.49 -38.64 -12.15
N GLU A 423 7.20 -38.17 -13.32
CA GLU A 423 8.14 -38.09 -14.46
C GLU A 423 8.67 -36.66 -14.65
N GLN A 424 9.89 -36.54 -15.17
CA GLN A 424 10.47 -35.25 -15.54
C GLN A 424 9.75 -34.65 -16.75
N ALA A 425 9.44 -33.36 -16.67
CA ALA A 425 8.81 -32.61 -17.75
C ALA A 425 9.80 -31.63 -18.40
N THR A 426 9.76 -31.52 -19.72
CA THR A 426 10.50 -30.53 -20.51
C THR A 426 9.57 -29.43 -20.97
N ILE A 427 10.01 -28.18 -20.91
CA ILE A 427 9.24 -27.03 -21.36
C ILE A 427 9.10 -27.08 -22.89
N SER A 428 7.88 -27.18 -23.41
CA SER A 428 7.59 -27.19 -24.84
C SER A 428 7.50 -25.78 -25.39
N LYS A 429 6.61 -24.95 -24.84
CA LYS A 429 6.44 -23.56 -25.29
C LYS A 429 6.06 -22.63 -24.15
N ILE A 430 6.25 -21.32 -24.41
CA ILE A 430 5.85 -20.25 -23.52
C ILE A 430 4.71 -19.46 -24.18
N ILE A 431 3.59 -19.37 -23.49
CA ILE A 431 2.40 -18.64 -23.91
C ILE A 431 2.30 -17.39 -23.05
N ILE A 432 2.08 -16.23 -23.66
CA ILE A 432 1.88 -14.97 -22.96
C ILE A 432 0.49 -14.45 -23.35
N SER A 433 -0.30 -14.03 -22.36
CA SER A 433 -1.65 -13.50 -22.58
C SER A 433 -1.91 -12.29 -21.66
N GLY A 434 -2.77 -11.36 -22.12
CA GLY A 434 -3.18 -10.17 -21.34
C GLY A 434 -2.21 -8.99 -21.42
N ASN A 435 -1.33 -8.96 -22.43
CA ASN A 435 -0.40 -7.85 -22.67
C ASN A 435 -0.84 -6.97 -23.85
N ASP A 436 -1.97 -6.29 -23.67
CA ASP A 436 -2.60 -5.51 -24.76
C ASP A 436 -1.83 -4.22 -25.13
N ARG A 437 -1.06 -3.67 -24.21
CA ARG A 437 -0.28 -2.44 -24.38
C ARG A 437 1.23 -2.68 -24.45
N THR A 438 1.70 -3.74 -23.79
CA THR A 438 3.12 -4.09 -23.68
C THR A 438 3.50 -5.08 -24.76
N ASN A 439 4.53 -4.77 -25.51
CA ASN A 439 5.02 -5.67 -26.58
C ASN A 439 5.59 -6.96 -25.99
N ASP A 440 5.34 -8.06 -26.68
CA ASP A 440 5.73 -9.41 -26.28
C ASP A 440 7.24 -9.56 -25.98
N HIS A 441 8.11 -8.88 -26.72
CA HIS A 441 9.55 -8.91 -26.50
C HIS A 441 9.97 -8.33 -25.13
N VAL A 442 9.19 -7.39 -24.57
CA VAL A 442 9.45 -6.80 -23.27
C VAL A 442 9.25 -7.83 -22.16
N ILE A 443 8.25 -8.68 -22.32
CA ILE A 443 7.93 -9.75 -21.37
C ILE A 443 8.91 -10.89 -21.52
N ARG A 444 9.13 -11.36 -22.77
CA ARG A 444 10.01 -12.50 -23.05
C ARG A 444 11.44 -12.34 -22.57
N ARG A 445 11.97 -11.12 -22.59
CA ARG A 445 13.33 -10.86 -22.09
C ARG A 445 13.49 -11.02 -20.59
N GLU A 446 12.39 -10.95 -19.84
CA GLU A 446 12.37 -11.14 -18.37
C GLU A 446 12.04 -12.60 -17.99
N ILE A 447 11.52 -13.40 -18.92
CA ILE A 447 11.21 -14.81 -18.69
C ILE A 447 12.50 -15.63 -18.64
N ARG A 448 12.66 -16.37 -17.54
CA ARG A 448 13.84 -17.22 -17.29
C ARG A 448 13.66 -18.65 -17.76
N THR A 449 12.42 -19.08 -17.93
CA THR A 449 12.09 -20.40 -18.48
C THR A 449 12.25 -20.41 -19.99
N ILE A 450 12.99 -21.38 -20.52
CA ILE A 450 13.32 -21.43 -21.95
C ILE A 450 12.78 -22.76 -22.53
N PRO A 451 12.08 -22.73 -23.67
CA PRO A 451 11.68 -23.96 -24.35
C PRO A 451 12.85 -24.89 -24.61
N GLY A 452 12.64 -26.20 -24.38
CA GLY A 452 13.67 -27.25 -24.50
C GLY A 452 14.47 -27.51 -23.23
N GLN A 453 14.31 -26.69 -22.17
CA GLN A 453 14.88 -26.95 -20.86
C GLN A 453 13.93 -27.76 -19.98
N LYS A 454 14.48 -28.45 -18.97
CA LYS A 454 13.66 -29.10 -17.94
C LYS A 454 12.83 -28.06 -17.21
N PHE A 455 11.65 -28.47 -16.73
CA PHE A 455 10.85 -27.66 -15.82
C PHE A 455 11.68 -27.27 -14.58
N ASN A 456 11.54 -26.04 -14.15
CA ASN A 456 12.24 -25.53 -12.97
C ASN A 456 11.35 -24.50 -12.25
N ARG A 457 10.94 -24.83 -11.01
CA ARG A 457 10.05 -24.01 -10.21
C ARG A 457 10.70 -22.71 -9.76
N THR A 458 11.95 -22.75 -9.38
CA THR A 458 12.68 -21.54 -8.94
C THR A 458 12.76 -20.52 -10.07
N LEU A 459 12.96 -20.95 -11.31
CA LEU A 459 12.96 -20.05 -12.48
C LEU A 459 11.57 -19.46 -12.76
N LEU A 460 10.48 -20.19 -12.49
CA LEU A 460 9.12 -19.64 -12.60
C LEU A 460 8.88 -18.55 -11.55
N ILE A 461 9.19 -18.82 -10.30
CA ILE A 461 9.03 -17.86 -9.20
C ILE A 461 9.89 -16.61 -9.46
N ARG A 462 11.11 -16.81 -9.94
CA ARG A 462 12.00 -15.70 -10.33
C ARG A 462 11.39 -14.88 -11.46
N THR A 463 10.85 -15.52 -12.50
CA THR A 463 10.17 -14.83 -13.59
C THR A 463 8.97 -14.02 -13.10
N GLN A 464 8.14 -14.59 -12.22
CA GLN A 464 7.01 -13.88 -11.63
C GLN A 464 7.47 -12.61 -10.90
N ARG A 465 8.54 -12.72 -10.11
CA ARG A 465 9.12 -11.59 -9.39
C ARG A 465 9.66 -10.53 -10.35
N GLU A 466 10.38 -10.93 -11.39
CA GLU A 466 10.93 -10.01 -12.39
C GLU A 466 9.82 -9.30 -13.17
N LEU A 467 8.76 -10.01 -13.58
CA LEU A 467 7.57 -9.41 -14.21
C LEU A 467 6.83 -8.43 -13.27
N SER A 468 6.69 -8.78 -11.99
CA SER A 468 6.08 -7.90 -10.98
C SER A 468 6.87 -6.61 -10.78
N GLN A 469 8.21 -6.69 -10.84
CA GLN A 469 9.10 -5.54 -10.67
C GLN A 469 9.08 -4.56 -11.84
N LEU A 470 8.63 -4.98 -13.03
CA LEU A 470 8.46 -4.07 -14.17
C LEU A 470 7.46 -2.95 -13.86
N GLY A 471 6.49 -3.20 -12.98
CA GLY A 471 5.47 -2.21 -12.61
C GLY A 471 4.38 -1.99 -13.67
N TYR A 472 4.36 -2.75 -14.76
CA TYR A 472 3.37 -2.67 -15.83
C TYR A 472 2.17 -3.57 -15.57
N PHE A 473 2.35 -4.61 -14.77
CA PHE A 473 1.38 -5.64 -14.46
C PHE A 473 0.96 -5.58 -13.00
N ASP A 474 -0.24 -6.03 -12.71
CA ASP A 474 -0.73 -6.19 -11.35
C ASP A 474 -0.07 -7.42 -10.71
N PRO A 475 0.77 -7.26 -9.68
CA PRO A 475 1.50 -8.37 -9.07
C PRO A 475 0.60 -9.47 -8.50
N GLU A 476 -0.61 -9.11 -8.05
CA GLU A 476 -1.57 -10.04 -7.44
C GLU A 476 -2.32 -10.86 -8.51
N GLN A 477 -2.34 -10.37 -9.74
CA GLN A 477 -3.03 -11.00 -10.87
C GLN A 477 -2.10 -11.62 -11.91
N ILE A 478 -0.78 -11.72 -11.62
CA ILE A 478 0.14 -12.48 -12.45
C ILE A 478 -0.10 -13.96 -12.24
N GLY A 479 -0.79 -14.60 -13.18
CA GLY A 479 -1.01 -16.04 -13.21
C GLY A 479 0.13 -16.76 -13.94
N ILE A 480 0.65 -17.83 -13.34
CA ILE A 480 1.56 -18.77 -14.00
C ILE A 480 0.84 -20.12 -14.00
N ASN A 481 0.54 -20.60 -15.18
CA ASN A 481 -0.22 -21.82 -15.37
C ASN A 481 0.63 -22.84 -16.18
N PRO A 482 1.29 -23.79 -15.51
CA PRO A 482 1.90 -24.92 -16.18
C PRO A 482 0.80 -25.84 -16.73
N ILE A 483 0.77 -26.05 -18.03
CA ILE A 483 -0.17 -26.93 -18.73
C ILE A 483 0.60 -28.19 -19.12
N PRO A 484 0.48 -29.30 -18.37
CA PRO A 484 1.24 -30.51 -18.64
C PRO A 484 0.66 -31.28 -19.79
N ASN A 485 1.55 -31.89 -20.59
CA ASN A 485 1.22 -32.91 -21.58
C ASN A 485 1.92 -34.22 -21.17
N PRO A 486 1.26 -35.07 -20.36
CA PRO A 486 1.89 -36.30 -19.85
C PRO A 486 2.24 -37.31 -20.97
N ALA A 487 1.50 -37.29 -22.09
CA ALA A 487 1.76 -38.19 -23.19
C ALA A 487 3.12 -37.96 -23.91
N GLU A 488 3.63 -36.73 -23.83
CA GLU A 488 4.90 -36.33 -24.45
C GLU A 488 5.99 -36.00 -23.42
N GLY A 489 5.69 -36.08 -22.12
CA GLY A 489 6.62 -35.64 -21.07
C GLY A 489 6.97 -34.16 -21.12
N THR A 490 6.05 -33.36 -21.64
CA THR A 490 6.27 -31.91 -21.84
C THR A 490 5.30 -31.05 -21.03
N VAL A 491 5.64 -29.78 -20.87
CA VAL A 491 4.79 -28.78 -20.21
C VAL A 491 4.81 -27.48 -21.00
N ASP A 492 3.65 -26.93 -21.30
CA ASP A 492 3.49 -25.56 -21.76
C ASP A 492 3.37 -24.63 -20.54
N ILE A 493 4.03 -23.48 -20.57
CA ILE A 493 3.92 -22.51 -19.48
C ILE A 493 3.17 -21.28 -19.99
N GLU A 494 2.00 -21.04 -19.43
CA GLU A 494 1.22 -19.85 -19.71
C GLU A 494 1.47 -18.79 -18.63
N TYR A 495 1.91 -17.60 -19.05
CA TYR A 495 1.99 -16.40 -18.25
C TYR A 495 0.78 -15.52 -18.55
N LYS A 496 -0.20 -15.53 -17.65
CA LYS A 496 -1.40 -14.70 -17.75
C LYS A 496 -1.16 -13.40 -16.99
N LEU A 497 -1.16 -12.30 -17.73
CA LEU A 497 -0.83 -10.98 -17.19
C LEU A 497 -2.07 -10.09 -17.20
N VAL A 498 -2.16 -9.18 -16.23
CA VAL A 498 -3.17 -8.13 -16.21
C VAL A 498 -2.44 -6.79 -16.14
N GLU A 499 -2.59 -5.98 -17.19
CA GLU A 499 -1.92 -4.68 -17.24
C GLU A 499 -2.60 -3.67 -16.34
N ARG A 500 -1.78 -2.89 -15.63
CA ARG A 500 -2.23 -1.76 -14.81
C ARG A 500 -1.69 -0.44 -15.34
N PRO A 501 -2.32 0.70 -15.01
CA PRO A 501 -1.72 2.00 -15.28
C PRO A 501 -0.35 2.08 -14.62
N SER A 502 0.70 2.24 -15.43
CA SER A 502 2.08 2.29 -14.96
C SER A 502 2.65 3.71 -14.90
N ASP A 503 1.95 4.66 -15.50
CA ASP A 503 2.36 6.06 -15.48
C ASP A 503 2.11 6.67 -14.09
N GLN A 504 3.06 7.45 -13.62
CA GLN A 504 3.03 7.99 -12.27
C GLN A 504 3.10 9.51 -12.31
N ILE A 505 2.24 10.14 -11.53
CA ILE A 505 2.31 11.56 -11.23
C ILE A 505 2.88 11.67 -9.81
N GLU A 506 4.04 12.29 -9.69
CA GLU A 506 4.63 12.63 -8.40
C GLU A 506 4.24 14.06 -8.05
N LEU A 507 3.53 14.23 -6.98
CA LEU A 507 3.31 15.53 -6.36
C LEU A 507 3.81 15.43 -4.93
N SER A 508 4.96 16.01 -4.66
CA SER A 508 5.54 15.97 -3.33
C SER A 508 5.95 17.36 -2.84
N GLY A 509 5.92 17.53 -1.53
CA GLY A 509 6.41 18.72 -0.86
C GLY A 509 7.36 18.28 0.25
N GLY A 510 8.46 19.03 0.38
CA GLY A 510 9.47 18.71 1.37
C GLY A 510 10.04 19.97 2.04
N TRP A 511 10.73 19.78 3.16
CA TRP A 511 11.51 20.84 3.80
C TRP A 511 12.99 20.51 3.65
N GLY A 512 13.71 21.37 2.96
CA GLY A 512 15.10 21.18 2.60
C GLY A 512 16.08 22.05 3.44
N GLY A 513 15.94 22.05 4.76
CA GLY A 513 16.82 22.82 5.64
C GLY A 513 16.82 24.29 5.27
N PHE A 514 18.00 24.86 4.93
CA PHE A 514 18.16 26.28 4.56
C PHE A 514 17.41 26.68 3.28
N MET A 515 17.03 25.71 2.44
CA MET A 515 16.27 25.96 1.20
C MET A 515 14.76 26.14 1.46
N GLY A 516 14.29 25.88 2.67
CA GLY A 516 12.89 25.99 3.03
C GLY A 516 12.01 24.93 2.39
N PHE A 517 10.76 25.28 2.12
CA PHE A 517 9.81 24.37 1.49
C PHE A 517 10.13 24.16 0.01
N VAL A 518 10.23 22.90 -0.38
CA VAL A 518 10.51 22.46 -1.74
C VAL A 518 9.32 21.70 -2.26
N GLY A 519 8.74 22.15 -3.36
CA GLY A 519 7.70 21.45 -4.11
C GLY A 519 8.29 20.69 -5.28
N THR A 520 7.80 19.48 -5.54
CA THR A 520 8.18 18.66 -6.71
C THR A 520 6.94 18.23 -7.46
N LEU A 521 6.95 18.44 -8.76
CA LEU A 521 5.99 17.84 -9.70
C LEU A 521 6.79 16.95 -10.65
N GLY A 522 6.47 15.67 -10.68
CA GLY A 522 7.07 14.68 -11.56
C GLY A 522 6.03 13.96 -12.40
N LEU A 523 6.35 13.71 -13.66
CA LEU A 523 5.60 12.85 -14.55
C LEU A 523 6.54 11.74 -15.00
N THR A 524 6.21 10.52 -14.69
CA THR A 524 6.99 9.35 -15.09
C THR A 524 6.12 8.44 -15.93
N PHE A 525 6.54 8.27 -17.19
CA PHE A 525 5.94 7.36 -18.15
C PHE A 525 6.76 6.07 -18.14
N ASN A 526 6.25 5.07 -17.49
CA ASN A 526 6.79 3.73 -17.55
C ASN A 526 6.24 3.03 -18.81
N ASN A 527 6.93 2.04 -19.31
CA ASN A 527 6.56 1.35 -20.56
C ASN A 527 6.52 2.27 -21.81
N PHE A 528 7.29 3.35 -21.82
CA PHE A 528 7.36 4.28 -22.94
C PHE A 528 7.94 3.61 -24.21
N SER A 529 7.61 4.13 -25.38
CA SER A 529 8.13 3.67 -26.66
C SER A 529 8.55 4.85 -27.55
N VAL A 530 9.84 5.07 -27.70
CA VAL A 530 10.37 6.07 -28.65
C VAL A 530 9.98 5.76 -30.09
N LYS A 531 9.90 4.48 -30.45
CA LYS A 531 9.52 4.02 -31.80
C LYS A 531 8.09 4.42 -32.16
N ASN A 532 7.19 4.48 -31.17
CA ASN A 532 5.79 4.81 -31.37
C ASN A 532 5.53 6.33 -31.38
N ILE A 533 6.52 7.19 -31.09
CA ILE A 533 6.34 8.66 -31.14
C ILE A 533 5.77 9.11 -32.50
N PRO A 534 6.31 8.70 -33.67
CA PRO A 534 5.78 9.15 -34.95
C PRO A 534 4.49 8.43 -35.39
N HIS A 535 4.03 7.43 -34.66
CA HIS A 535 2.86 6.61 -34.99
C HIS A 535 1.69 6.92 -34.04
N PHE A 536 0.97 8.02 -34.30
CA PHE A 536 -0.14 8.48 -33.45
C PHE A 536 -1.29 7.46 -33.34
N ASP A 537 -1.44 6.59 -34.32
CA ASP A 537 -2.40 5.48 -34.32
C ASP A 537 -2.15 4.45 -33.21
N ARG A 538 -0.91 4.39 -32.72
CA ARG A 538 -0.49 3.46 -31.64
C ARG A 538 -0.46 4.08 -30.25
N TRP A 539 -0.82 5.35 -30.14
CA TRP A 539 -0.87 6.02 -28.84
C TRP A 539 -2.08 5.57 -28.03
N ARG A 540 -1.86 5.19 -26.73
CA ARG A 540 -2.90 4.68 -25.81
C ARG A 540 -2.74 5.21 -24.37
N PRO A 541 -3.02 6.43 -24.01
CA PRO A 541 -3.07 7.67 -24.81
C PRO A 541 -1.68 8.21 -25.19
N LEU A 542 -0.60 7.58 -24.71
CA LEU A 542 0.80 7.93 -24.97
C LEU A 542 1.49 6.85 -25.79
N PRO A 543 2.65 7.11 -26.40
CA PRO A 543 3.43 6.09 -27.09
C PRO A 543 4.03 5.10 -26.08
N VAL A 544 3.39 3.94 -25.92
CA VAL A 544 3.77 2.89 -24.96
C VAL A 544 4.10 1.57 -25.66
N GLY A 545 4.72 0.63 -24.91
CA GLY A 545 4.87 -0.76 -25.31
C GLY A 545 6.29 -1.32 -25.32
N ASP A 546 7.35 -0.51 -25.32
CA ASP A 546 8.75 -1.00 -25.42
C ASP A 546 9.46 -1.13 -24.05
N GLY A 547 8.77 -0.82 -22.95
CA GLY A 547 9.35 -0.91 -21.61
C GLY A 547 10.45 0.12 -21.33
N GLN A 548 10.48 1.22 -22.06
CA GLN A 548 11.34 2.36 -21.82
C GLN A 548 10.73 3.25 -20.73
N LYS A 549 11.54 4.09 -20.13
CA LYS A 549 11.08 5.03 -19.09
C LYS A 549 11.43 6.45 -19.49
N LEU A 550 10.44 7.35 -19.46
CA LEU A 550 10.62 8.77 -19.60
C LEU A 550 10.14 9.47 -18.33
N SER A 551 11.01 10.21 -17.68
CA SER A 551 10.67 10.97 -16.47
C SER A 551 10.92 12.45 -16.70
N LEU A 552 9.91 13.26 -16.44
CA LEU A 552 9.97 14.73 -16.48
C LEU A 552 9.71 15.23 -15.06
N ARG A 553 10.60 16.08 -14.54
CA ARG A 553 10.46 16.55 -13.17
C ARG A 553 10.75 18.05 -13.09
N VAL A 554 9.90 18.75 -12.36
CA VAL A 554 10.09 20.14 -11.97
C VAL A 554 10.13 20.20 -10.45
N GLN A 555 11.18 20.80 -9.92
CA GLN A 555 11.35 20.98 -8.49
C GLN A 555 11.62 22.46 -8.21
N SER A 556 10.96 23.02 -7.22
CA SER A 556 11.09 24.43 -6.91
C SER A 556 10.98 24.72 -5.42
N SER A 557 11.81 25.62 -4.94
CA SER A 557 11.68 26.30 -3.65
C SER A 557 11.47 27.80 -3.90
N GLY A 558 10.36 28.12 -4.58
CA GLY A 558 10.00 29.48 -4.89
C GLY A 558 11.10 30.23 -5.66
N ARG A 559 11.69 31.27 -5.04
CA ARG A 559 12.76 32.07 -5.64
C ARG A 559 14.16 31.55 -5.34
N VAL A 560 14.31 30.62 -4.40
CA VAL A 560 15.64 30.14 -3.97
C VAL A 560 16.26 29.23 -5.01
N PHE A 561 15.51 28.26 -5.51
CA PHE A 561 15.94 27.47 -6.65
C PHE A 561 14.77 26.89 -7.45
N GLN A 562 15.07 26.61 -8.71
CA GLN A 562 14.18 25.90 -9.63
C GLN A 562 15.01 24.92 -10.44
N THR A 563 14.56 23.68 -10.53
CA THR A 563 15.22 22.64 -11.32
C THR A 563 14.22 22.01 -12.27
N TYR A 564 14.60 21.90 -13.52
CA TYR A 564 13.88 21.20 -14.58
C TYR A 564 14.73 20.03 -15.02
N SER A 565 14.18 18.83 -15.06
CA SER A 565 14.93 17.66 -15.48
C SER A 565 14.08 16.74 -16.36
N ALA A 566 14.75 16.12 -17.32
CA ALA A 566 14.21 15.09 -18.20
C ALA A 566 15.18 13.91 -18.21
N THR A 567 14.67 12.71 -17.96
CA THR A 567 15.49 11.49 -17.97
C THR A 567 14.79 10.44 -18.82
N PHE A 568 15.52 9.90 -19.79
CA PHE A 568 15.11 8.77 -20.59
C PHE A 568 15.96 7.56 -20.24
N SER A 569 15.34 6.38 -20.13
CA SER A 569 16.02 5.12 -19.84
C SER A 569 15.51 4.00 -20.73
N GLU A 570 16.46 3.29 -21.38
CA GLU A 570 16.24 2.05 -22.13
C GLU A 570 16.90 0.89 -21.38
N PRO A 571 16.14 0.05 -20.67
CA PRO A 571 16.72 -0.98 -19.79
C PRO A 571 17.38 -2.14 -20.53
N TRP A 572 17.07 -2.33 -21.81
CA TRP A 572 17.59 -3.43 -22.65
C TRP A 572 18.17 -2.92 -23.96
N LEU A 573 19.15 -2.03 -23.90
CA LEU A 573 19.80 -1.50 -25.10
C LEU A 573 20.33 -2.63 -25.99
N GLY A 574 19.82 -2.70 -27.22
CA GLY A 574 20.12 -3.74 -28.18
C GLY A 574 19.31 -5.04 -28.01
N GLY A 575 18.43 -5.12 -27.01
CA GLY A 575 17.43 -6.20 -26.84
C GLY A 575 17.96 -7.57 -26.41
N ARG A 576 19.27 -7.76 -26.32
CA ARG A 576 19.89 -9.08 -26.04
C ARG A 576 20.39 -9.25 -24.60
N LYS A 577 20.78 -8.16 -23.97
CA LYS A 577 21.34 -8.15 -22.61
C LYS A 577 20.73 -6.99 -21.83
N PRO A 578 20.59 -7.11 -20.50
CA PRO A 578 20.07 -6.04 -19.64
C PRO A 578 21.10 -4.90 -19.47
N ASN A 579 21.43 -4.25 -20.58
CA ASN A 579 22.26 -3.05 -20.59
C ASN A 579 21.35 -1.83 -20.55
N ASN A 580 21.37 -1.10 -19.46
CA ASN A 580 20.52 0.07 -19.27
C ASN A 580 21.23 1.31 -19.82
N LEU A 581 20.67 1.92 -20.86
CA LEU A 581 21.06 3.24 -21.33
C LEU A 581 20.23 4.29 -20.62
N THR A 582 20.88 5.28 -20.02
CA THR A 582 20.21 6.43 -19.41
C THR A 582 20.72 7.72 -20.04
N ILE A 583 19.81 8.59 -20.48
CA ILE A 583 20.09 9.92 -20.99
C ILE A 583 19.39 10.92 -20.07
N GLY A 584 20.14 11.84 -19.49
CA GLY A 584 19.63 12.84 -18.57
C GLY A 584 19.95 14.26 -19.04
N LEU A 585 18.97 15.14 -18.88
CA LEU A 585 19.12 16.58 -19.08
C LEU A 585 18.55 17.28 -17.86
N SER A 586 19.27 18.29 -17.34
CA SER A 586 18.73 19.12 -16.28
C SER A 586 19.22 20.55 -16.36
N HIS A 587 18.39 21.47 -15.92
CA HIS A 587 18.70 22.89 -15.80
C HIS A 587 18.22 23.39 -14.44
N THR A 588 19.15 23.94 -13.67
CA THR A 588 18.89 24.48 -12.32
C THR A 588 19.24 25.95 -12.28
N VAL A 589 18.36 26.75 -11.73
CA VAL A 589 18.63 28.16 -11.36
C VAL A 589 18.58 28.25 -9.86
N SER A 590 19.64 28.68 -9.21
CA SER A 590 19.73 28.84 -7.77
C SER A 590 20.10 30.26 -7.39
N ASN A 591 19.29 30.88 -6.54
CA ASN A 591 19.45 32.22 -6.00
C ASN A 591 19.50 32.14 -4.46
N PRO A 592 20.59 31.67 -3.87
CA PRO A 592 20.68 31.43 -2.43
C PRO A 592 20.49 32.71 -1.58
N GLY A 593 20.68 33.91 -2.13
CA GLY A 593 20.44 35.20 -1.46
C GLY A 593 18.95 35.60 -1.34
N ALA A 594 18.04 34.86 -1.99
CA ALA A 594 16.61 35.18 -1.98
C ALA A 594 15.85 34.67 -0.72
N VAL A 595 16.56 34.14 0.27
CA VAL A 595 15.95 33.60 1.50
C VAL A 595 15.55 34.74 2.42
N ASN A 596 14.31 35.21 2.32
CA ASN A 596 13.66 36.10 3.29
C ASN A 596 12.63 35.29 4.11
N PHE A 597 13.07 34.58 5.14
CA PHE A 597 12.16 34.11 6.19
C PHE A 597 12.11 35.14 7.31
N GLY A 598 10.94 35.71 7.56
CA GLY A 598 10.68 36.76 8.54
C GLY A 598 11.06 36.47 10.00
N PHE A 599 11.69 35.34 10.27
CA PHE A 599 12.26 34.97 11.57
C PHE A 599 13.80 34.93 11.58
N PHE A 600 14.45 34.96 10.41
CA PHE A 600 15.92 34.99 10.31
C PHE A 600 16.33 36.13 9.40
N ASN A 601 16.38 37.33 9.96
CA ASN A 601 16.84 38.54 9.29
C ASN A 601 18.35 38.51 9.25
N GLN A 602 18.95 37.81 8.30
CA GLN A 602 20.36 38.11 7.91
C GLN A 602 20.29 38.83 6.58
N GLY A 603 20.89 40.02 6.59
CA GLY A 603 20.79 41.07 5.64
C GLY A 603 20.66 40.64 4.19
N ALA A 604 19.75 41.29 3.48
CA ALA A 604 19.59 41.21 2.05
C ALA A 604 20.88 41.68 1.33
N GLY A 605 21.84 40.77 1.20
CA GLY A 605 22.92 40.95 0.24
C GLY A 605 22.32 40.83 -1.16
N SER A 606 22.70 41.69 -2.07
CA SER A 606 22.36 41.60 -3.48
C SER A 606 22.78 40.21 -4.00
N GLY A 607 21.78 39.30 -4.03
CA GLY A 607 22.05 37.89 -4.24
C GLY A 607 22.24 37.61 -5.70
N GLY A 608 23.43 37.32 -6.10
CA GLY A 608 23.73 36.73 -7.40
C GLY A 608 23.11 35.34 -7.56
N SER A 609 23.16 34.82 -8.77
CA SER A 609 22.60 33.52 -9.13
C SER A 609 23.65 32.60 -9.73
N ILE A 610 23.46 31.30 -9.51
CA ILE A 610 24.16 30.26 -10.24
C ILE A 610 23.17 29.49 -11.10
N ARG A 611 23.50 29.31 -12.37
CA ARG A 611 22.74 28.42 -13.27
C ARG A 611 23.59 27.21 -13.59
N ILE A 612 23.00 26.02 -13.48
CA ILE A 612 23.69 24.78 -13.73
C ILE A 612 22.93 24.01 -14.79
N THR A 613 23.56 23.82 -15.95
CA THR A 613 23.01 23.00 -17.02
C THR A 613 23.82 21.72 -17.11
N ASN A 614 23.13 20.58 -17.05
CA ASN A 614 23.74 19.26 -17.05
C ASN A 614 23.12 18.38 -18.14
N GLY A 615 23.98 17.72 -18.91
CA GLY A 615 23.65 16.65 -19.84
C GLY A 615 24.45 15.40 -19.51
N SER A 616 23.82 14.24 -19.52
CA SER A 616 24.48 12.97 -19.22
C SER A 616 24.01 11.84 -20.13
N ILE A 617 24.93 10.94 -20.44
CA ILE A 617 24.66 9.66 -21.09
C ILE A 617 25.40 8.58 -20.33
N GLY A 618 24.68 7.55 -19.92
CA GLY A 618 25.20 6.48 -19.08
C GLY A 618 24.79 5.10 -19.57
N LEU A 619 25.67 4.13 -19.37
CA LEU A 619 25.45 2.72 -19.60
C LEU A 619 25.65 1.97 -18.31
N GLY A 620 24.59 1.30 -17.83
CA GLY A 620 24.60 0.42 -16.65
C GLY A 620 24.38 -1.03 -17.06
N ARG A 621 25.03 -1.96 -16.34
CA ARG A 621 24.77 -3.39 -16.50
C ARG A 621 24.89 -4.13 -15.17
N ARG A 622 24.11 -5.19 -15.01
CA ARG A 622 24.30 -6.16 -13.95
C ARG A 622 25.44 -7.11 -14.32
N VAL A 623 26.29 -7.43 -13.36
CA VAL A 623 27.39 -8.36 -13.49
C VAL A 623 27.09 -9.59 -12.63
N THR A 624 27.38 -10.79 -13.11
CA THR A 624 27.08 -12.04 -12.43
C THR A 624 28.25 -12.57 -11.59
N TRP A 625 29.41 -11.93 -11.67
CA TRP A 625 30.59 -12.29 -10.89
C TRP A 625 31.02 -11.07 -10.05
N PRO A 626 31.32 -11.22 -8.77
CA PRO A 626 31.35 -12.45 -7.96
C PRO A 626 29.97 -12.98 -7.54
N ASP A 627 28.94 -12.17 -7.59
CA ASP A 627 27.56 -12.56 -7.36
C ASP A 627 26.58 -11.72 -8.20
N ASP A 628 25.29 -12.09 -8.22
CA ASP A 628 24.25 -11.45 -9.04
C ASP A 628 23.78 -10.07 -8.53
N TYR A 629 24.35 -9.59 -7.43
CA TYR A 629 23.99 -8.29 -6.83
C TYR A 629 24.85 -7.12 -7.33
N PHE A 630 25.89 -7.39 -8.13
CA PHE A 630 26.77 -6.37 -8.66
C PHE A 630 26.22 -5.67 -9.87
N THR A 631 26.37 -4.34 -9.88
CA THR A 631 26.09 -3.47 -11.03
C THR A 631 27.29 -2.61 -11.33
N VAL A 632 27.54 -2.39 -12.61
CA VAL A 632 28.57 -1.46 -13.09
C VAL A 632 27.89 -0.46 -13.99
N SER A 633 28.09 0.82 -13.73
CA SER A 633 27.61 1.90 -14.60
C SER A 633 28.71 2.88 -14.94
N ASN A 634 28.74 3.33 -16.18
CA ASN A 634 29.66 4.30 -16.70
C ASN A 634 28.86 5.42 -17.34
N SER A 635 29.12 6.67 -16.99
CA SER A 635 28.41 7.80 -17.58
C SER A 635 29.37 8.93 -17.96
N LEU A 636 29.13 9.50 -19.12
CA LEU A 636 29.74 10.74 -19.53
C LEU A 636 28.77 11.88 -19.20
N GLN A 637 29.24 12.86 -18.47
CA GLN A 637 28.45 14.01 -18.06
C GLN A 637 29.13 15.30 -18.53
N PHE A 638 28.33 16.21 -19.01
CA PHE A 638 28.71 17.59 -19.29
C PHE A 638 27.89 18.49 -18.37
N ARG A 639 28.59 19.33 -17.60
CA ARG A 639 27.95 20.26 -16.67
C ARG A 639 28.54 21.63 -16.87
N ARG A 640 27.67 22.63 -17.03
CA ARG A 640 28.05 24.02 -17.15
C ARG A 640 27.50 24.80 -15.98
N TYR A 641 28.36 25.54 -15.33
CA TYR A 641 28.06 26.49 -14.28
C TYR A 641 28.16 27.91 -14.85
N ASP A 642 27.08 28.67 -14.79
CA ASP A 642 27.06 30.09 -15.14
C ASP A 642 26.78 30.89 -13.86
N LEU A 643 27.71 31.75 -13.46
CA LEU A 643 27.64 32.62 -12.29
C LEU A 643 27.32 34.05 -12.71
N PHE A 644 26.42 34.71 -12.00
CA PHE A 644 25.98 36.08 -12.24
C PHE A 644 25.95 36.79 -10.88
N GLU A 645 26.91 37.75 -10.70
CA GLU A 645 27.08 38.50 -9.45
C GLU A 645 27.08 37.62 -8.21
N PHE A 646 27.54 36.36 -8.34
CA PHE A 646 27.48 35.35 -7.32
C PHE A 646 28.54 35.60 -6.27
N ASN A 647 28.28 36.56 -5.39
CA ASN A 647 29.13 36.93 -4.27
C ASN A 647 28.42 36.68 -2.94
N GLN A 648 28.36 35.44 -2.54
CA GLN A 648 27.83 35.06 -1.26
C GLN A 648 29.02 34.92 -0.30
N GLY A 649 29.19 35.85 0.63
CA GLY A 649 30.30 35.91 1.56
C GLY A 649 30.70 34.62 2.30
N ILE A 650 29.92 33.55 2.14
CA ILE A 650 30.17 32.22 2.69
C ILE A 650 30.69 31.25 1.62
N ARG A 651 30.42 31.48 0.31
CA ARG A 651 30.77 30.56 -0.76
C ARG A 651 31.38 31.35 -1.94
N SER A 652 32.66 31.21 -2.11
CA SER A 652 33.40 31.84 -3.19
C SER A 652 33.99 30.77 -4.12
N PHE A 653 33.74 30.89 -5.40
CA PHE A 653 34.37 30.08 -6.43
C PHE A 653 35.69 30.79 -6.96
N GLY A 654 36.09 31.82 -6.27
CA GLY A 654 37.24 32.66 -6.69
C GLY A 654 36.87 33.73 -7.71
N PHE A 655 35.66 33.73 -8.25
CA PHE A 655 35.08 34.73 -9.17
C PHE A 655 33.57 34.80 -9.00
N SER A 656 32.98 35.97 -9.28
CA SER A 656 31.53 36.23 -9.11
C SER A 656 30.75 36.10 -10.42
N ASP A 657 31.43 36.36 -11.54
CA ASP A 657 30.82 36.40 -12.87
C ASP A 657 31.60 35.54 -13.84
N GLY A 658 30.93 34.82 -14.69
CA GLY A 658 31.54 33.96 -15.69
C GLY A 658 30.98 32.56 -15.74
N PHE A 659 31.69 31.63 -16.31
CA PHE A 659 31.27 30.27 -16.45
C PHE A 659 32.41 29.26 -16.24
N ALA A 660 32.00 28.03 -15.81
CA ALA A 660 32.90 26.89 -15.74
C ALA A 660 32.24 25.68 -16.43
N ASN A 661 33.02 24.94 -17.20
CA ASN A 661 32.55 23.68 -17.84
C ASN A 661 33.22 22.50 -17.15
N ASN A 662 32.42 21.48 -16.88
CA ASN A 662 32.87 20.23 -16.30
C ASN A 662 32.49 19.09 -17.24
N ILE A 663 33.46 18.41 -17.84
CA ILE A 663 33.28 17.19 -18.62
C ILE A 663 33.80 16.06 -17.75
N MET A 664 32.97 15.14 -17.40
CA MET A 664 33.27 14.12 -16.40
C MET A 664 32.89 12.75 -16.88
N LEU A 665 33.80 11.78 -16.77
CA LEU A 665 33.53 10.36 -16.84
C LEU A 665 33.31 9.85 -15.43
N ASN A 666 32.11 9.36 -15.17
CA ASN A 666 31.74 8.80 -13.87
C ASN A 666 31.56 7.30 -13.98
N ASN A 667 32.27 6.54 -13.14
CA ASN A 667 32.22 5.09 -13.07
C ASN A 667 31.72 4.67 -11.68
N VAL A 668 30.68 3.87 -11.65
CA VAL A 668 30.10 3.37 -10.38
C VAL A 668 30.10 1.84 -10.42
N ILE A 669 30.69 1.25 -9.40
CA ILE A 669 30.56 -0.18 -9.12
C ILE A 669 29.77 -0.30 -7.82
N ALA A 670 28.66 -0.95 -7.87
CA ALA A 670 27.79 -1.11 -6.70
C ALA A 670 27.33 -2.55 -6.53
N ARG A 671 27.23 -2.98 -5.27
CA ARG A 671 26.61 -4.23 -4.85
C ARG A 671 25.46 -3.91 -3.91
N ASN A 672 24.29 -4.43 -4.19
CA ASN A 672 23.12 -4.21 -3.34
C ASN A 672 22.36 -5.52 -3.11
N SER A 673 22.48 -6.05 -1.89
CA SER A 673 21.77 -7.27 -1.43
C SER A 673 20.73 -6.98 -0.34
N ILE A 674 20.29 -5.71 -0.22
CA ILE A 674 19.28 -5.30 0.77
C ILE A 674 17.94 -5.97 0.46
N ASP A 675 17.31 -6.55 1.49
CA ASP A 675 16.06 -7.31 1.41
C ASP A 675 14.83 -6.42 1.13
N ASN A 676 14.77 -5.24 1.71
CA ASN A 676 13.66 -4.31 1.57
C ASN A 676 14.15 -2.85 1.53
N PRO A 677 13.82 -2.09 0.48
CA PRO A 677 14.30 -0.70 0.35
C PRO A 677 13.68 0.27 1.36
N MET A 678 12.48 -0.01 1.91
CA MET A 678 11.79 0.89 2.84
C MET A 678 12.23 0.70 4.28
N TYR A 679 12.28 -0.52 4.73
CA TYR A 679 12.78 -0.91 6.06
C TYR A 679 13.67 -2.13 5.92
N PRO A 680 14.96 -1.93 5.61
CA PRO A 680 15.91 -3.04 5.50
C PRO A 680 16.08 -3.76 6.83
N ARG A 681 16.04 -5.09 6.78
CA ARG A 681 16.29 -5.96 7.94
C ARG A 681 17.61 -6.68 7.84
N SER A 682 18.02 -6.99 6.62
CA SER A 682 19.25 -7.73 6.33
C SER A 682 19.86 -7.31 5.00
N GLY A 683 21.12 -7.64 4.83
CA GLY A 683 21.85 -7.38 3.60
C GLY A 683 22.83 -6.20 3.68
N SER A 684 23.44 -5.91 2.55
CA SER A 684 24.44 -4.83 2.44
C SER A 684 24.30 -4.08 1.13
N SER A 685 24.66 -2.80 1.14
CA SER A 685 24.85 -1.98 -0.04
C SER A 685 26.25 -1.37 0.00
N ILE A 686 27.04 -1.61 -1.01
CA ILE A 686 28.42 -1.12 -1.12
C ILE A 686 28.53 -0.46 -2.50
N SER A 687 29.06 0.75 -2.58
CA SER A 687 29.33 1.41 -3.85
C SER A 687 30.66 2.13 -3.83
N LEU A 688 31.36 2.05 -4.96
CA LEU A 688 32.54 2.84 -5.27
C LEU A 688 32.24 3.68 -6.51
N GLU A 689 32.25 4.98 -6.34
CA GLU A 689 32.11 5.95 -7.42
C GLU A 689 33.46 6.61 -7.70
N ALA A 690 33.87 6.58 -8.96
CA ALA A 690 35.11 7.22 -9.42
C ALA A 690 34.80 8.16 -10.59
N SER A 691 35.01 9.45 -10.36
CA SER A 691 34.77 10.51 -11.36
C SER A 691 36.10 11.11 -11.82
N PHE A 692 36.24 11.23 -13.13
CA PHE A 692 37.46 11.74 -13.75
C PHE A 692 37.11 12.82 -14.79
N THR A 693 37.72 13.97 -14.68
CA THR A 693 37.74 14.97 -15.76
C THR A 693 38.97 14.78 -16.62
N PRO A 694 39.01 15.27 -17.86
CA PRO A 694 40.24 15.31 -18.63
C PRO A 694 41.32 16.12 -17.92
N PRO A 695 42.58 15.65 -17.89
CA PRO A 695 43.68 16.36 -17.23
C PRO A 695 44.24 17.46 -18.13
N TYR A 696 43.49 18.55 -18.33
CA TYR A 696 43.82 19.62 -19.24
C TYR A 696 45.19 20.26 -18.96
N SER A 697 45.56 20.38 -17.66
CA SER A 697 46.83 20.95 -17.23
C SER A 697 48.06 20.14 -17.66
N LEU A 698 47.91 18.80 -17.79
CA LEU A 698 48.99 17.94 -18.24
C LEU A 698 49.27 18.02 -19.73
N PHE A 699 48.30 18.51 -20.52
CA PHE A 699 48.43 18.66 -21.98
C PHE A 699 48.71 20.12 -22.43
N SER A 700 48.83 21.06 -21.48
CA SER A 700 49.05 22.47 -21.72
C SER A 700 50.35 22.91 -21.03
N ASN A 701 51.15 23.74 -21.72
CA ASN A 701 52.31 24.38 -21.12
C ASN A 701 51.96 25.70 -20.41
N THR A 702 50.71 25.95 -20.14
CA THR A 702 50.18 27.16 -19.50
C THR A 702 50.42 27.10 -18.00
N ASP A 703 50.90 28.17 -17.41
CA ASP A 703 51.02 28.34 -15.98
C ASP A 703 49.60 28.65 -15.39
N TYR A 704 48.90 27.62 -14.96
CA TYR A 704 47.57 27.75 -14.37
C TYR A 704 47.60 28.56 -13.05
N GLY A 705 48.76 28.59 -12.36
CA GLY A 705 48.91 29.33 -11.11
C GLY A 705 48.84 30.85 -11.33
N ALA A 706 49.34 31.32 -12.45
CA ALA A 706 49.36 32.72 -12.83
C ALA A 706 48.06 33.24 -13.48
N MET A 707 47.13 32.35 -13.85
CA MET A 707 45.87 32.72 -14.50
C MET A 707 44.84 33.28 -13.50
N GLU A 708 44.02 34.22 -13.96
CA GLU A 708 42.84 34.67 -13.24
C GLU A 708 41.88 33.48 -12.99
N PRO A 709 41.20 33.42 -11.82
CA PRO A 709 40.34 32.28 -11.46
C PRO A 709 39.26 31.96 -12.51
N GLN A 710 38.66 32.95 -13.14
CA GLN A 710 37.64 32.77 -14.18
C GLN A 710 38.20 32.04 -15.41
N GLU A 711 39.43 32.35 -15.83
CA GLU A 711 40.05 31.67 -16.98
C GLU A 711 40.60 30.30 -16.57
N ARG A 712 41.19 30.22 -15.37
CA ARG A 712 41.76 29.00 -14.79
C ARG A 712 40.73 27.88 -14.69
N PHE A 713 39.50 28.16 -14.23
CA PHE A 713 38.45 27.19 -14.01
C PHE A 713 37.44 27.11 -15.16
N LYS A 714 37.71 27.68 -16.31
CA LYS A 714 36.85 27.58 -17.50
C LYS A 714 36.56 26.14 -17.90
N PHE A 715 37.52 25.25 -17.70
CA PHE A 715 37.36 23.80 -17.74
C PHE A 715 37.83 23.25 -16.39
N VAL A 716 36.87 22.66 -15.66
CA VAL A 716 37.12 22.11 -14.33
C VAL A 716 37.93 20.82 -14.43
N GLU A 717 38.96 20.70 -13.63
CA GLU A 717 39.91 19.60 -13.63
C GLU A 717 39.98 18.97 -12.24
N TYR A 718 39.62 17.66 -12.12
CA TYR A 718 39.76 16.90 -10.88
C TYR A 718 39.58 15.41 -11.11
N HIS A 719 39.96 14.62 -10.11
CA HIS A 719 39.47 13.25 -9.89
C HIS A 719 38.81 13.18 -8.54
N ARG A 720 37.69 12.43 -8.46
CA ARG A 720 36.94 12.25 -7.21
C ARG A 720 36.63 10.77 -7.02
N TRP A 721 36.82 10.32 -5.79
CA TRP A 721 36.55 8.97 -5.37
C TRP A 721 35.59 9.03 -4.19
N MET A 722 34.50 8.26 -4.25
CA MET A 722 33.55 8.15 -3.16
C MET A 722 33.25 6.68 -2.89
N PHE A 723 33.32 6.31 -1.63
CA PHE A 723 33.04 4.97 -1.17
C PHE A 723 31.90 5.04 -0.15
N ASP A 724 30.83 4.31 -0.40
CA ASP A 724 29.67 4.19 0.49
C ASP A 724 29.47 2.70 0.84
N ALA A 725 29.33 2.39 2.12
CA ALA A 725 29.00 1.05 2.59
C ALA A 725 27.90 1.11 3.66
N GLN A 726 26.90 0.28 3.50
CA GLN A 726 25.81 0.12 4.45
C GLN A 726 25.60 -1.36 4.74
N TYR A 727 25.39 -1.68 5.99
CA TYR A 727 25.16 -3.05 6.45
C TYR A 727 23.96 -3.09 7.41
N TYR A 728 23.06 -4.01 7.18
CA TYR A 728 21.86 -4.21 7.98
C TYR A 728 21.88 -5.61 8.60
N ASN A 729 21.60 -5.68 9.89
CA ASN A 729 21.49 -6.93 10.62
C ASN A 729 20.30 -6.88 11.58
N GLN A 730 19.40 -7.83 11.43
CA GLN A 730 18.26 -8.00 12.32
C GLN A 730 18.71 -8.64 13.64
N LEU A 731 18.66 -7.88 14.73
CA LEU A 731 19.02 -8.36 16.07
C LEU A 731 17.85 -9.07 16.78
N ALA A 732 16.60 -8.64 16.47
CA ALA A 732 15.36 -9.23 16.95
C ALA A 732 14.24 -8.92 15.95
N ASN A 733 13.04 -9.50 16.11
CA ASN A 733 11.95 -9.39 15.15
C ASN A 733 11.68 -7.97 14.62
N ASN A 734 11.75 -6.96 15.50
CA ASN A 734 11.47 -5.55 15.14
C ASN A 734 12.71 -4.64 15.30
N LEU A 735 13.85 -5.22 15.68
CA LEU A 735 15.06 -4.46 16.00
C LEU A 735 16.16 -4.74 14.98
N VAL A 736 16.65 -3.70 14.33
CA VAL A 736 17.66 -3.78 13.29
C VAL A 736 18.84 -2.86 13.62
N LEU A 737 20.03 -3.39 13.52
CA LEU A 737 21.26 -2.61 13.53
C LEU A 737 21.62 -2.21 12.10
N ASN A 738 21.85 -0.91 11.88
CA ASN A 738 22.38 -0.38 10.64
C ASN A 738 23.73 0.29 10.91
N VAL A 739 24.74 -0.07 10.11
CA VAL A 739 26.08 0.54 10.16
C VAL A 739 26.41 1.09 8.80
N ASN A 740 26.82 2.36 8.74
CA ASN A 740 27.19 3.04 7.51
C ASN A 740 28.60 3.62 7.60
N MET A 741 29.30 3.60 6.47
CA MET A 741 30.61 4.19 6.28
C MET A 741 30.63 4.94 4.96
N HIS A 742 31.12 6.17 4.98
CA HIS A 742 31.23 7.00 3.80
C HIS A 742 32.61 7.67 3.79
N PHE A 743 33.28 7.59 2.64
CA PHE A 743 34.57 8.23 2.41
C PHE A 743 34.53 8.96 1.08
N GLY A 744 35.23 10.08 1.02
CA GLY A 744 35.42 10.80 -0.22
C GLY A 744 36.79 11.42 -0.30
N PHE A 745 37.38 11.34 -1.47
CA PHE A 745 38.66 11.92 -1.79
C PHE A 745 38.56 12.68 -3.11
N PHE A 746 39.12 13.86 -3.15
CA PHE A 746 39.05 14.77 -4.26
C PHE A 746 40.44 15.35 -4.53
N GLY A 747 40.98 15.21 -5.74
CA GLY A 747 42.30 15.64 -6.08
C GLY A 747 42.36 16.32 -7.45
N SER A 748 43.43 17.06 -7.67
CA SER A 748 43.79 17.65 -8.95
C SER A 748 44.87 16.83 -9.64
N TYR A 749 45.02 17.04 -10.95
CA TYR A 749 46.15 16.52 -11.71
C TYR A 749 47.32 17.52 -11.66
N GLY A 750 48.29 17.40 -12.45
CA GLY A 750 49.50 18.13 -12.70
C GLY A 750 49.80 19.44 -11.97
N ALA A 751 48.99 20.47 -12.07
CA ALA A 751 49.25 21.78 -11.49
C ALA A 751 49.02 21.88 -9.97
N GLY A 752 48.49 20.84 -9.33
CA GLY A 752 48.25 20.82 -7.88
C GLY A 752 47.14 21.77 -7.38
N ILE A 753 46.41 22.44 -8.28
CA ILE A 753 45.39 23.43 -7.92
C ILE A 753 44.01 22.80 -7.88
N ASN A 754 43.45 22.66 -6.68
CA ASN A 754 42.11 22.13 -6.52
C ASN A 754 41.04 23.12 -6.94
N THR A 755 40.12 22.67 -7.80
CA THR A 755 38.94 23.47 -8.20
C THR A 755 38.06 23.83 -7.02
N PRO A 756 37.38 24.97 -7.00
CA PRO A 756 36.38 25.31 -5.99
C PRO A 756 35.03 24.56 -6.18
N PHE A 757 34.82 23.97 -7.36
CA PHE A 757 33.62 23.22 -7.69
C PHE A 757 33.74 21.76 -7.23
N GLU A 758 32.62 21.14 -6.92
CA GLU A 758 32.49 19.72 -6.59
C GLU A 758 33.15 19.25 -5.27
N ARG A 759 33.60 20.19 -4.43
CA ARG A 759 34.18 19.91 -3.11
C ARG A 759 33.14 19.35 -2.13
N PHE A 760 33.59 18.78 -1.03
CA PHE A 760 32.73 18.24 0.02
C PHE A 760 32.33 19.31 1.04
N SER A 761 31.05 19.29 1.40
CA SER A 761 30.49 20.13 2.48
C SER A 761 29.77 19.22 3.47
N MET A 762 30.07 19.32 4.76
CA MET A 762 29.53 18.41 5.79
C MET A 762 28.70 19.18 6.80
N GLY A 763 27.66 18.54 7.31
CA GLY A 763 26.78 19.08 8.36
C GLY A 763 25.30 18.96 8.02
N GLY A 764 24.46 18.97 9.08
CA GLY A 764 23.02 18.91 8.95
C GLY A 764 22.47 17.65 8.32
N VAL A 765 21.42 17.80 7.56
CA VAL A 765 20.84 16.73 6.74
C VAL A 765 21.47 16.77 5.37
N GLY A 766 22.33 15.82 5.06
CA GLY A 766 22.82 15.62 3.70
C GLY A 766 21.65 15.13 2.83
N MET A 767 21.47 15.75 1.68
CA MET A 767 20.44 15.36 0.73
C MET A 767 21.09 14.79 -0.52
N ALA A 768 20.87 13.50 -0.78
CA ALA A 768 21.40 12.85 -1.98
C ALA A 768 20.90 13.57 -3.24
N GLY A 769 21.82 13.88 -4.16
CA GLY A 769 21.49 14.51 -5.45
C GLY A 769 21.25 16.02 -5.41
N GLN A 770 21.60 16.72 -4.33
CA GLN A 770 21.48 18.19 -4.26
C GLN A 770 22.78 18.96 -4.46
N ASN A 771 23.89 18.29 -4.70
CA ASN A 771 25.14 18.88 -5.11
C ASN A 771 25.01 19.79 -6.34
N PHE A 772 24.06 19.51 -7.22
CA PHE A 772 23.77 20.31 -8.40
C PHE A 772 23.21 21.73 -8.10
N ILE A 773 22.71 21.94 -6.87
CA ILE A 773 22.14 23.26 -6.50
C ILE A 773 23.21 24.24 -6.10
N ILE A 774 24.29 23.79 -5.50
CA ILE A 774 25.36 24.62 -4.94
C ILE A 774 26.74 24.24 -5.45
N ALA A 775 26.83 23.36 -6.44
CA ALA A 775 28.08 22.87 -7.02
C ALA A 775 29.05 22.24 -5.98
N GLN A 776 28.55 21.67 -4.91
CA GLN A 776 29.27 20.94 -3.86
C GLN A 776 28.56 19.67 -3.48
N GLU A 777 29.29 18.63 -3.05
CA GLU A 777 28.72 17.40 -2.50
C GLU A 777 28.35 17.59 -1.03
N LEU A 778 27.06 17.41 -0.71
CA LEU A 778 26.53 17.59 0.64
C LEU A 778 26.52 16.28 1.41
N ILE A 779 27.29 16.23 2.49
CA ILE A 779 27.38 15.08 3.39
C ILE A 779 26.65 15.41 4.69
N GLY A 780 25.60 14.65 5.03
CA GLY A 780 24.87 14.86 6.28
C GLY A 780 25.69 14.47 7.50
N LEU A 781 25.60 15.28 8.57
CA LEU A 781 26.10 14.93 9.90
C LEU A 781 25.10 15.48 10.92
N ARG A 782 24.26 14.60 11.48
CA ARG A 782 23.21 14.99 12.42
C ARG A 782 23.82 15.51 13.71
N GLY A 783 23.16 16.47 14.35
CA GLY A 783 23.69 17.17 15.53
C GLY A 783 24.56 18.37 15.19
N TYR A 784 24.81 18.62 13.91
CA TYR A 784 25.49 19.83 13.40
C TYR A 784 24.59 20.58 12.43
N PRO A 785 24.72 21.92 12.31
CA PRO A 785 23.75 22.73 11.57
C PRO A 785 23.76 22.48 10.06
N ASP A 786 22.61 22.71 9.43
CA ASP A 786 22.46 22.68 7.98
C ASP A 786 23.13 23.86 7.28
N ASN A 787 23.14 25.02 7.92
CA ASN A 787 23.72 26.25 7.41
C ASN A 787 24.08 27.21 8.56
N PRO A 788 25.32 27.66 8.70
CA PRO A 788 26.48 27.27 7.90
C PRO A 788 26.99 25.87 8.26
N ARG A 789 27.58 25.18 7.28
CA ARG A 789 28.09 23.81 7.39
C ARG A 789 29.57 23.80 7.80
N LEU A 790 30.10 22.61 8.14
CA LEU A 790 31.52 22.36 8.26
C LEU A 790 32.16 22.41 6.86
N GLU A 791 32.68 23.55 6.55
CA GLU A 791 33.33 23.85 5.26
C GLU A 791 34.72 24.40 5.52
N PRO A 792 35.75 23.55 5.59
CA PRO A 792 37.11 24.00 5.82
C PRO A 792 37.57 24.97 4.70
N ARG A 793 38.46 25.87 5.03
CA ARG A 793 39.04 26.82 4.07
C ARG A 793 40.19 26.15 3.35
N ASP A 794 40.29 26.40 2.08
CA ASP A 794 41.44 25.99 1.29
C ASP A 794 42.73 26.69 1.79
N PRO A 795 43.80 25.92 2.10
CA PRO A 795 45.05 26.52 2.60
C PRO A 795 45.67 27.52 1.64
N ASP A 796 45.58 27.24 0.33
CA ASP A 796 46.20 28.08 -0.72
C ASP A 796 45.31 29.27 -1.09
N ASN A 797 44.00 29.14 -0.92
CA ASN A 797 43.03 30.21 -1.20
C ASN A 797 41.92 30.25 -0.14
N PRO A 798 42.07 30.99 0.96
CA PRO A 798 41.08 31.02 2.06
C PRO A 798 39.67 31.51 1.68
N SER A 799 39.51 32.08 0.49
CA SER A 799 38.19 32.46 -0.03
C SER A 799 37.41 31.24 -0.57
N VAL A 800 38.09 30.17 -0.93
CA VAL A 800 37.50 28.91 -1.39
C VAL A 800 37.19 28.01 -0.18
N ARG A 801 36.00 27.46 -0.12
CA ARG A 801 35.53 26.63 0.97
C ARG A 801 35.12 25.24 0.48
N GLY A 802 35.13 24.29 1.42
CA GLY A 802 34.81 22.89 1.16
C GLY A 802 36.05 22.01 1.23
N GLY A 803 35.88 20.79 1.70
CA GLY A 803 36.95 19.82 1.88
C GLY A 803 37.27 19.08 0.60
N ILE A 804 38.49 18.51 0.58
CA ILE A 804 38.97 17.60 -0.46
C ILE A 804 39.00 16.14 0.01
N ALA A 805 38.88 15.93 1.32
CA ALA A 805 38.70 14.58 1.88
C ALA A 805 37.64 14.64 2.97
N TYR A 806 36.85 13.59 3.08
CA TYR A 806 35.94 13.40 4.20
C TYR A 806 35.83 11.92 4.59
N ASN A 807 35.44 11.71 5.83
CA ASN A 807 34.99 10.41 6.30
C ASN A 807 33.82 10.58 7.25
N LYS A 808 32.91 9.63 7.20
CA LYS A 808 31.75 9.57 8.09
C LYS A 808 31.45 8.14 8.46
N TYR A 809 31.18 7.92 9.72
CA TYR A 809 30.70 6.67 10.27
C TYR A 809 29.37 6.92 10.96
N SER A 810 28.44 5.98 10.79
CA SER A 810 27.13 6.06 11.44
C SER A 810 26.68 4.69 11.87
N MET A 811 26.14 4.62 13.07
CA MET A 811 25.51 3.42 13.60
C MET A 811 24.12 3.78 14.09
N GLU A 812 23.12 3.06 13.65
CA GLU A 812 21.72 3.26 14.02
C GLU A 812 21.11 1.98 14.55
N LEU A 813 20.39 2.08 15.65
CA LEU A 813 19.55 1.01 16.16
C LEU A 813 18.09 1.39 15.86
N ARG A 814 17.45 0.66 14.96
CA ARG A 814 16.11 0.93 14.42
C ARG A 814 15.10 -0.03 15.03
N TYR A 815 13.99 0.49 15.51
CA TYR A 815 12.88 -0.29 16.04
C TYR A 815 11.60 -0.05 15.25
N LEU A 816 11.07 -1.10 14.62
CA LEU A 816 9.86 -1.05 13.81
C LEU A 816 8.63 -1.02 14.71
N ILE A 817 7.85 0.06 14.61
CA ILE A 817 6.59 0.23 15.34
C ILE A 817 5.43 -0.32 14.50
N SER A 818 5.36 0.06 13.22
CA SER A 818 4.29 -0.38 12.32
C SER A 818 4.88 -0.85 10.98
N PRO A 819 4.63 -2.11 10.58
CA PRO A 819 5.04 -2.64 9.28
C PRO A 819 4.05 -2.34 8.15
N ASN A 820 2.97 -1.59 8.41
CA ASN A 820 1.90 -1.37 7.43
C ASN A 820 2.45 -0.67 6.18
N PRO A 821 2.26 -1.23 4.97
CA PRO A 821 2.71 -0.61 3.72
C PRO A 821 2.15 0.79 3.47
N SER A 822 0.94 1.09 3.96
CA SER A 822 0.33 2.43 3.86
C SER A 822 0.96 3.45 4.80
N ALA A 823 1.61 3.00 5.89
CA ALA A 823 2.31 3.85 6.84
C ALA A 823 3.33 3.01 7.64
N THR A 824 4.52 2.80 7.07
CA THR A 824 5.61 2.14 7.80
C THR A 824 6.24 3.13 8.76
N ILE A 825 6.26 2.79 10.07
CA ILE A 825 6.76 3.66 11.12
C ILE A 825 7.84 2.97 11.91
N TYR A 826 8.97 3.65 12.10
CA TYR A 826 10.03 3.20 12.98
C TYR A 826 10.71 4.36 13.70
N VAL A 827 11.26 4.06 14.86
CA VAL A 827 12.11 4.97 15.63
C VAL A 827 13.54 4.47 15.59
N LEU A 828 14.48 5.35 15.83
CA LEU A 828 15.88 5.00 15.83
C LEU A 828 16.67 5.81 16.87
N GLY A 829 17.70 5.18 17.44
CA GLY A 829 18.78 5.85 18.10
C GLY A 829 20.02 5.81 17.20
N PHE A 830 20.81 6.86 17.17
CA PHE A 830 21.99 6.91 16.33
C PHE A 830 23.20 7.49 17.03
N VAL A 831 24.37 7.06 16.58
CA VAL A 831 25.67 7.66 16.87
C VAL A 831 26.37 7.91 15.54
N GLU A 832 26.83 9.12 15.32
CA GLU A 832 27.58 9.51 14.12
C GLU A 832 28.89 10.15 14.46
N GLY A 833 29.86 10.00 13.58
CA GLY A 833 31.12 10.73 13.63
C GLY A 833 31.62 10.97 12.23
N GLY A 834 32.02 12.20 11.94
CA GLY A 834 32.53 12.55 10.63
C GLY A 834 33.36 13.82 10.65
N ASN A 835 34.20 13.98 9.66
CA ASN A 835 34.97 15.19 9.47
C ASN A 835 35.25 15.47 7.98
N ASN A 836 35.56 16.73 7.70
CA ASN A 836 35.80 17.23 6.35
C ASN A 836 37.11 18.03 6.35
N PHE A 837 38.06 17.68 5.51
CA PHE A 837 39.41 18.13 5.55
C PHE A 837 39.76 18.96 4.28
N ALA A 838 40.44 20.07 4.48
CA ALA A 838 40.88 20.93 3.38
C ALA A 838 42.14 20.42 2.67
N SER A 839 42.97 19.65 3.37
CA SER A 839 44.27 19.15 2.89
C SER A 839 44.37 17.64 3.22
N TYR A 840 45.17 16.92 2.43
CA TYR A 840 45.53 15.54 2.72
C TYR A 840 46.49 15.40 3.88
N ASP A 841 47.29 16.44 4.15
CA ASP A 841 48.21 16.48 5.27
C ASP A 841 47.48 16.53 6.62
N ASP A 842 46.31 17.14 6.62
CA ASP A 842 45.42 17.19 7.80
C ASP A 842 44.50 15.98 7.94
N TYR A 843 44.49 15.07 6.99
CA TYR A 843 43.58 13.95 6.97
C TYR A 843 43.89 12.94 8.06
N ASP A 844 43.01 12.84 9.03
CA ASP A 844 43.00 11.81 10.07
C ASP A 844 41.61 11.17 10.14
N PRO A 845 41.45 9.89 9.75
CA PRO A 845 40.14 9.23 9.73
C PRO A 845 39.51 9.04 11.12
N PHE A 846 40.25 9.28 12.19
CA PHE A 846 39.76 9.16 13.58
C PHE A 846 39.55 10.52 14.25
N ASN A 847 39.96 11.61 13.63
CA ASN A 847 39.62 12.96 14.06
C ASN A 847 38.20 13.29 13.63
N LEU A 848 37.20 12.98 14.48
CA LEU A 848 35.78 13.01 14.15
C LEU A 848 35.03 14.05 15.00
N ASN A 849 34.17 14.78 14.34
CA ASN A 849 33.11 15.53 14.99
C ASN A 849 31.98 14.55 15.30
N LYS A 850 31.72 14.30 16.58
CA LYS A 850 30.86 13.23 17.08
C LYS A 850 29.49 13.74 17.44
N SER A 851 28.47 12.95 17.22
CA SER A 851 27.11 13.23 17.66
C SER A 851 26.36 11.96 18.02
N ALA A 852 25.31 12.14 18.83
CA ALA A 852 24.37 11.06 19.11
C ALA A 852 22.97 11.66 19.18
N GLY A 853 21.95 10.83 18.97
CA GLY A 853 20.59 11.32 19.00
C GLY A 853 19.55 10.24 18.79
N VAL A 854 18.32 10.71 18.64
CA VAL A 854 17.16 9.88 18.38
C VAL A 854 16.37 10.42 17.19
N GLY A 855 15.65 9.56 16.53
CA GLY A 855 14.84 9.96 15.39
C GLY A 855 13.61 9.10 15.21
N ALA A 856 12.68 9.62 14.44
CA ALA A 856 11.49 8.91 14.00
C ALA A 856 11.36 9.00 12.48
N ARG A 857 10.83 7.95 11.90
CA ARG A 857 10.58 7.85 10.45
C ARG A 857 9.17 7.35 10.21
N ILE A 858 8.49 8.00 9.29
CA ILE A 858 7.18 7.60 8.80
C ILE A 858 7.27 7.55 7.28
N PHE A 859 7.11 6.40 6.71
CA PHE A 859 6.99 6.25 5.26
C PHE A 859 5.52 6.19 4.87
N MET A 860 5.10 7.06 3.97
CA MET A 860 3.76 7.07 3.39
C MET A 860 3.89 7.11 1.87
N PRO A 861 3.21 6.23 1.11
CA PRO A 861 3.33 6.17 -0.36
C PRO A 861 3.09 7.51 -1.06
N ALA A 862 2.15 8.32 -0.56
CA ALA A 862 1.81 9.63 -1.15
C ALA A 862 2.83 10.75 -0.86
N PHE A 863 3.56 10.68 0.26
CA PHE A 863 4.46 11.74 0.72
C PHE A 863 5.92 11.31 0.80
N GLY A 864 6.20 10.03 0.61
CA GLY A 864 7.53 9.45 0.80
C GLY A 864 7.92 9.31 2.26
N LEU A 865 9.21 9.40 2.55
CA LEU A 865 9.77 9.24 3.89
C LEU A 865 9.74 10.59 4.63
N LEU A 866 9.03 10.64 5.74
CA LEU A 866 9.10 11.73 6.72
C LEU A 866 10.08 11.37 7.82
N GLY A 867 10.99 12.27 8.16
CA GLY A 867 11.97 12.05 9.20
C GLY A 867 12.13 13.26 10.12
N ILE A 868 12.20 12.98 11.41
CA ILE A 868 12.55 13.97 12.44
C ILE A 868 13.67 13.37 13.26
N ASP A 869 14.77 14.11 13.39
CA ASP A 869 15.90 13.73 14.23
C ASP A 869 16.18 14.85 15.23
N TRP A 870 16.46 14.47 16.45
CA TRP A 870 17.11 15.29 17.46
C TRP A 870 18.49 14.73 17.69
N GLY A 871 19.52 15.54 17.39
CA GLY A 871 20.92 15.16 17.55
C GLY A 871 21.65 16.15 18.41
N TYR A 872 22.61 15.67 19.21
CA TYR A 872 23.51 16.48 20.02
C TYR A 872 24.94 16.32 19.50
N GLY A 873 25.54 17.43 19.00
CA GLY A 873 26.94 17.46 18.62
C GLY A 873 27.82 17.69 19.83
N PHE A 874 28.82 16.84 20.02
CA PHE A 874 29.68 16.86 21.20
C PHE A 874 30.91 17.73 21.06
N ASP A 875 31.29 18.07 19.83
CA ASP A 875 32.53 18.76 19.55
C ASP A 875 32.27 20.23 19.20
N GLU A 876 33.23 21.09 19.57
CA GLU A 876 33.32 22.46 19.14
C GLU A 876 33.81 22.49 17.70
N VAL A 877 33.07 23.16 16.80
CA VAL A 877 33.38 23.15 15.37
C VAL A 877 33.43 24.55 14.78
N LEU A 878 34.36 24.75 13.86
CA LEU A 878 34.41 25.94 13.00
C LEU A 878 33.44 25.78 11.84
N LEU A 879 32.48 26.70 11.74
CA LEU A 879 31.49 26.69 10.67
C LEU A 879 31.98 27.44 9.43
N GLY A 880 31.35 27.22 8.31
CA GLY A 880 31.67 27.84 7.03
C GLY A 880 31.60 29.39 7.04
N ASP A 881 30.86 30.02 7.93
CA ASP A 881 30.83 31.48 8.12
C ASP A 881 32.00 32.02 8.97
N GLY A 882 32.82 31.14 9.53
CA GLY A 882 33.95 31.51 10.38
C GLY A 882 33.62 31.62 11.86
N ASN A 883 32.36 31.37 12.27
CA ASN A 883 31.97 31.31 13.66
C ASN A 883 32.30 29.94 14.26
N ILE A 884 32.59 29.92 15.57
CA ILE A 884 32.77 28.70 16.32
C ILE A 884 31.43 28.32 16.94
N ARG A 885 30.95 27.11 16.66
CA ARG A 885 29.76 26.54 17.30
C ARG A 885 30.20 25.69 18.49
N PRO A 886 29.69 25.96 19.70
CA PRO A 886 29.89 25.07 20.83
C PRO A 886 29.08 23.79 20.72
N PRO A 887 29.41 22.75 21.51
CA PRO A 887 28.59 21.56 21.63
C PRO A 887 27.11 21.89 21.92
N GLY A 888 26.18 21.17 21.29
CA GLY A 888 24.76 21.48 21.49
C GLY A 888 23.82 20.68 20.63
N PRO A 889 22.51 20.83 20.91
CA PRO A 889 21.46 20.11 20.19
C PRO A 889 21.12 20.78 18.85
N GLU A 890 20.67 19.93 17.91
CA GLU A 890 20.09 20.34 16.63
C GLU A 890 18.88 19.48 16.30
N PHE A 891 17.86 20.10 15.70
CA PHE A 891 16.72 19.44 15.15
C PHE A 891 16.82 19.38 13.65
N HIS A 892 16.62 18.19 13.09
CA HIS A 892 16.61 17.96 11.65
C HIS A 892 15.26 17.44 11.23
N PHE A 893 14.65 18.11 10.27
CA PHE A 893 13.37 17.72 9.70
C PHE A 893 13.52 17.44 8.21
N ARG A 894 12.90 16.35 7.74
CA ARG A 894 13.00 15.87 6.35
C ARG A 894 11.67 15.38 5.84
N ILE A 895 11.38 15.67 4.58
CA ILE A 895 10.23 15.13 3.87
C ILE A 895 10.70 14.67 2.49
N GLY A 896 10.34 13.42 2.12
CA GLY A 896 10.49 12.92 0.76
C GLY A 896 11.91 12.54 0.33
N GLN A 897 12.90 12.48 1.24
CA GLN A 897 14.29 12.21 0.87
C GLN A 897 14.99 11.21 1.79
N GLN A 898 15.90 10.41 1.23
CA GLN A 898 16.81 9.55 1.99
C GLN A 898 18.08 10.31 2.37
N ILE A 899 18.65 9.97 3.53
CA ILE A 899 19.97 10.48 3.94
C ILE A 899 21.05 9.78 3.12
N ARG A 900 22.02 10.52 2.66
CA ARG A 900 23.31 10.00 2.21
C ARG A 900 24.28 9.96 3.37
#